data_ce0678a7df6b652fadd0bb0aadd91083
#
_entry.id   ce0678a7df6b652fadd0bb0aadd91083
#
_cell.length_a   1.000
_cell.length_b   1.000
_cell.length_c   1.000
_cell.angle_alpha   90.00
_cell.angle_beta   90.00
_cell.angle_gamma   90.00
#
_symmetry.space_group_name_H-M   'P 1'
#
loop_
_entity.id
_entity.type
_entity.pdbx_description
1 polymer ?
#
loop_
_entity_poly.entity_id
_entity_poly.type
_entity_poly.pdbx_seq_one_letter_code
_entity_poly.pdbx_strand_id
1 'polypeptide(L)'
;MPTRSEDARRLILTGVTLAGMLTAAALHWGPFPGTGWPHLAAMAALALVYMTGGIPAAARALHALWTERELDIDLLMVIAALAAAAVGATAEGAVLLTLFSLSTTLEHRAIGRARRAIEALMELRPDRTLRRRASGGTEEVAVADLAPGDIVILRPGARVPVDGTIREGEGAINESTITGESVPVHKQPGAQVFEATVNLHGVLAVEVTRPLAESTVARMIALVTEAQAARAPSERFSEWFGQRYTIAVLAGAVLAFAAFLWLGLGWHAALYKAATLLVAASPCAIVISVPAAILSALSASARGGVLFKGGAALETLARVDSFAFDKTGTLTTGRQEVVELACEGDPDIFLARLAGLEAHSEHPIADAIRRAATARGLSPLAVREARAVPGEGMVGVDDEGVLWAGNERLAARMGAKDAPNERPAPVGDLDRRAQTLVLLGRGARYLGAVTVEDQPRPTARPGLDALRARGIARLAMLTGDRRAVAERIGADLGIAPAEIHAELRPEDKLRIVAGLTRSGRVAFVGDGVNDAAALARADIGIAMGAAGSEVALQAADVALLSEDLGRLAAAHALARRTARIIRQNLIFAMGAMAVLVASGILFDLPLPVAVVGHEGGTVLVVLNGLRLLADPIRHRSAA
;
A
#
# COMPACT_ATOMS: atom_id res chain seq x y z
N MET A 1 17.13 -9.87 -11.24
CA MET A 1 17.51 -9.21 -9.96
C MET A 1 19.01 -9.09 -9.91
N PRO A 2 19.61 -7.93 -9.71
CA PRO A 2 21.04 -7.85 -9.48
C PRO A 2 21.36 -8.66 -8.21
N THR A 3 22.28 -9.58 -8.32
CA THR A 3 22.74 -10.41 -7.21
C THR A 3 23.56 -9.56 -6.24
N ARG A 4 23.65 -9.93 -4.96
CA ARG A 4 24.55 -9.26 -3.98
C ARG A 4 25.98 -9.12 -4.53
N SER A 5 26.40 -10.00 -5.43
CA SER A 5 27.70 -9.96 -6.12
C SER A 5 27.80 -8.85 -7.15
N GLU A 6 26.72 -8.47 -7.84
CA GLU A 6 26.71 -7.37 -8.82
C GLU A 6 26.80 -6.01 -8.13
N ASP A 7 26.09 -5.82 -7.02
CA ASP A 7 26.17 -4.60 -6.20
C ASP A 7 27.58 -4.40 -5.61
N ALA A 8 28.20 -5.48 -5.13
CA ALA A 8 29.57 -5.46 -4.63
C ALA A 8 30.56 -5.13 -5.75
N ARG A 9 30.41 -5.72 -6.94
CA ARG A 9 31.25 -5.44 -8.12
C ARG A 9 31.17 -3.98 -8.55
N ARG A 10 29.98 -3.39 -8.61
CA ARG A 10 29.78 -1.96 -8.94
C ARG A 10 30.48 -1.06 -7.94
N LEU A 11 30.34 -1.35 -6.64
CA LEU A 11 31.02 -0.60 -5.58
C LEU A 11 32.54 -0.63 -5.70
N ILE A 12 33.10 -1.82 -5.95
CA ILE A 12 34.55 -1.98 -6.12
C ILE A 12 35.01 -1.16 -7.34
N LEU A 13 34.31 -1.27 -8.48
CA LEU A 13 34.65 -0.53 -9.69
C LEU A 13 34.59 0.98 -9.46
N THR A 14 33.53 1.48 -8.82
CA THR A 14 33.40 2.92 -8.49
C THR A 14 34.48 3.37 -7.49
N GLY A 15 34.81 2.53 -6.51
CA GLY A 15 35.90 2.83 -5.56
C GLY A 15 37.26 2.91 -6.25
N VAL A 16 37.55 1.99 -7.18
CA VAL A 16 38.78 2.02 -7.97
C VAL A 16 38.82 3.23 -8.90
N THR A 17 37.69 3.58 -9.54
CA THR A 17 37.58 4.77 -10.40
C THR A 17 37.85 6.05 -9.60
N LEU A 18 37.26 6.18 -8.41
CA LEU A 18 37.47 7.33 -7.52
C LEU A 18 38.91 7.39 -7.01
N ALA A 19 39.50 6.28 -6.59
CA ALA A 19 40.89 6.22 -6.15
C ALA A 19 41.86 6.58 -7.30
N GLY A 20 41.58 6.06 -8.51
CA GLY A 20 42.37 6.44 -9.71
C GLY A 20 42.29 7.94 -10.00
N MET A 21 41.11 8.55 -9.91
CA MET A 21 40.92 9.99 -10.12
C MET A 21 41.64 10.83 -9.06
N LEU A 22 41.53 10.45 -7.78
CA LEU A 22 42.23 11.14 -6.68
C LEU A 22 43.75 11.03 -6.83
N THR A 23 44.25 9.87 -7.24
CA THR A 23 45.69 9.66 -7.52
C THR A 23 46.17 10.53 -8.69
N ALA A 24 45.41 10.54 -9.79
CA ALA A 24 45.73 11.42 -10.94
C ALA A 24 45.73 12.90 -10.55
N ALA A 25 44.74 13.33 -9.77
CA ALA A 25 44.64 14.71 -9.27
C ALA A 25 45.84 15.07 -8.35
N ALA A 26 46.18 14.18 -7.41
CA ALA A 26 47.29 14.40 -6.50
C ALA A 26 48.66 14.50 -7.24
N LEU A 27 48.85 13.71 -8.29
CA LEU A 27 50.07 13.73 -9.10
C LEU A 27 50.11 14.91 -10.07
N HIS A 28 48.96 15.40 -10.55
CA HIS A 28 48.88 16.52 -11.48
C HIS A 28 49.02 17.89 -10.78
N TRP A 29 48.39 18.06 -9.61
CA TRP A 29 48.41 19.34 -8.85
C TRP A 29 49.34 19.32 -7.65
N GLY A 30 49.99 18.19 -7.37
CA GLY A 30 50.96 18.06 -6.31
C GLY A 30 52.31 18.70 -6.66
N PRO A 31 53.27 18.82 -5.71
CA PRO A 31 54.58 19.39 -5.90
C PRO A 31 55.55 18.49 -6.70
N PHE A 32 55.02 17.74 -7.65
CA PHE A 32 55.80 16.81 -8.48
C PHE A 32 56.18 17.45 -9.81
N PRO A 33 57.40 17.17 -10.36
CA PRO A 33 57.77 17.66 -11.67
C PRO A 33 56.83 17.11 -12.76
N GLY A 34 56.43 18.00 -13.69
CA GLY A 34 55.50 17.68 -14.79
C GLY A 34 56.05 16.70 -15.84
N THR A 35 57.25 16.16 -15.61
CA THR A 35 57.93 15.21 -16.49
C THR A 35 58.47 14.02 -15.68
N GLY A 36 58.67 12.89 -16.34
CA GLY A 36 59.21 11.66 -15.74
C GLY A 36 58.12 10.76 -15.14
N TRP A 37 58.50 9.95 -14.14
CA TRP A 37 57.63 8.94 -13.57
C TRP A 37 56.30 9.45 -12.98
N PRO A 38 56.20 10.66 -12.36
CA PRO A 38 54.93 11.15 -11.85
C PRO A 38 53.92 11.39 -12.98
N HIS A 39 54.37 11.92 -14.12
CA HIS A 39 53.50 12.10 -15.29
C HIS A 39 53.01 10.77 -15.86
N LEU A 40 53.87 9.77 -15.98
CA LEU A 40 53.47 8.44 -16.43
C LEU A 40 52.49 7.77 -15.46
N ALA A 41 52.70 7.95 -14.16
CA ALA A 41 51.77 7.43 -13.14
C ALA A 41 50.40 8.15 -13.18
N ALA A 42 50.36 9.45 -13.42
CA ALA A 42 49.12 10.21 -13.61
C ALA A 42 48.34 9.73 -14.85
N MET A 43 49.03 9.51 -15.96
CA MET A 43 48.45 8.98 -17.20
C MET A 43 47.92 7.54 -17.00
N ALA A 44 48.64 6.70 -16.28
CA ALA A 44 48.20 5.35 -15.94
C ALA A 44 46.95 5.38 -15.02
N ALA A 45 46.92 6.30 -14.06
CA ALA A 45 45.74 6.49 -13.19
C ALA A 45 44.52 6.98 -13.98
N LEU A 46 44.68 7.93 -14.93
CA LEU A 46 43.60 8.34 -15.83
C LEU A 46 43.13 7.18 -16.72
N ALA A 47 44.06 6.41 -17.31
CA ALA A 47 43.71 5.23 -18.08
C ALA A 47 42.89 4.21 -17.24
N LEU A 48 43.25 4.00 -15.97
CA LEU A 48 42.50 3.18 -15.04
C LEU A 48 41.08 3.70 -14.84
N VAL A 49 40.88 5.02 -14.71
CA VAL A 49 39.53 5.63 -14.62
C VAL A 49 38.71 5.35 -15.87
N TYR A 50 39.27 5.51 -17.08
CA TYR A 50 38.57 5.19 -18.32
C TYR A 50 38.25 3.70 -18.44
N MET A 51 39.10 2.82 -17.95
CA MET A 51 38.85 1.39 -17.95
C MET A 51 37.74 0.99 -16.94
N THR A 52 37.83 1.48 -15.72
CA THR A 52 36.92 1.05 -14.64
C THR A 52 35.57 1.80 -14.64
N GLY A 53 35.56 3.04 -15.08
CA GLY A 53 34.33 3.84 -15.23
C GLY A 53 33.73 3.77 -16.64
N GLY A 54 34.57 3.86 -17.68
CA GLY A 54 34.13 3.95 -19.08
C GLY A 54 33.72 2.61 -19.70
N ILE A 55 34.55 1.55 -19.56
CA ILE A 55 34.23 0.23 -20.18
C ILE A 55 32.90 -0.35 -19.68
N PRO A 56 32.60 -0.36 -18.37
CA PRO A 56 31.30 -0.85 -17.90
C PRO A 56 30.12 -0.03 -18.43
N ALA A 57 30.26 1.31 -18.52
CA ALA A 57 29.24 2.16 -19.09
C ALA A 57 29.05 1.90 -20.60
N ALA A 58 30.15 1.80 -21.35
CA ALA A 58 30.10 1.47 -22.78
C ALA A 58 29.49 0.09 -23.03
N ALA A 59 29.79 -0.90 -22.21
CA ALA A 59 29.23 -2.25 -22.33
C ALA A 59 27.71 -2.24 -22.10
N ARG A 60 27.21 -1.48 -21.11
CA ARG A 60 25.75 -1.32 -20.89
C ARG A 60 25.10 -0.58 -22.06
N ALA A 61 25.67 0.53 -22.50
CA ALA A 61 25.17 1.32 -23.62
C ALA A 61 25.07 0.50 -24.92
N LEU A 62 26.10 -0.28 -25.23
CA LEU A 62 26.12 -1.18 -26.39
C LEU A 62 25.11 -2.32 -26.24
N HIS A 63 24.95 -2.89 -25.05
CA HIS A 63 23.97 -3.93 -24.79
C HIS A 63 22.55 -3.38 -25.01
N ALA A 64 22.19 -2.23 -24.46
CA ALA A 64 20.90 -1.58 -24.64
C ALA A 64 20.64 -1.28 -26.12
N LEU A 65 21.65 -0.75 -26.83
CA LEU A 65 21.54 -0.46 -28.25
C LEU A 65 21.27 -1.70 -29.13
N TRP A 66 21.95 -2.83 -28.83
CA TRP A 66 21.88 -4.03 -29.67
C TRP A 66 20.70 -4.93 -29.33
N THR A 67 20.35 -5.08 -28.02
CA THR A 67 19.28 -5.96 -27.57
C THR A 67 17.92 -5.27 -27.49
N GLU A 68 17.90 -4.02 -27.00
CA GLU A 68 16.68 -3.28 -26.71
C GLU A 68 16.37 -2.24 -27.80
N ARG A 69 17.36 -1.94 -28.67
CA ARG A 69 17.33 -0.89 -29.71
C ARG A 69 17.05 0.50 -29.09
N GLU A 70 17.53 0.69 -27.88
CA GLU A 70 17.37 1.93 -27.15
C GLU A 70 18.70 2.69 -27.06
N LEU A 71 18.63 4.03 -27.23
CA LEU A 71 19.77 4.91 -26.98
C LEU A 71 19.74 5.30 -25.51
N ASP A 72 20.58 4.61 -24.72
CA ASP A 72 20.71 4.86 -23.30
C ASP A 72 21.56 6.11 -23.01
N ILE A 73 21.33 6.70 -21.85
CA ILE A 73 22.06 7.86 -21.32
C ILE A 73 23.56 7.53 -21.14
N ASP A 74 23.89 6.28 -20.78
CA ASP A 74 25.27 5.77 -20.69
C ASP A 74 26.05 6.06 -21.99
N LEU A 75 25.39 5.98 -23.16
CA LEU A 75 26.01 6.25 -24.45
C LEU A 75 26.46 7.71 -24.57
N LEU A 76 25.62 8.68 -24.13
CA LEU A 76 25.96 10.10 -24.19
C LEU A 76 27.19 10.41 -23.33
N MET A 77 27.27 9.82 -22.14
CA MET A 77 28.39 10.02 -21.20
C MET A 77 29.71 9.44 -21.77
N VAL A 78 29.65 8.24 -22.37
CA VAL A 78 30.82 7.61 -23.01
C VAL A 78 31.29 8.43 -24.21
N ILE A 79 30.37 8.88 -25.08
CA ILE A 79 30.72 9.73 -26.25
C ILE A 79 31.36 11.05 -25.77
N ALA A 80 30.82 11.72 -24.75
CA ALA A 80 31.38 12.94 -24.22
C ALA A 80 32.77 12.75 -23.61
N ALA A 81 33.01 11.67 -22.87
CA ALA A 81 34.31 11.33 -22.30
C ALA A 81 35.36 11.04 -23.38
N LEU A 82 34.97 10.29 -24.43
CA LEU A 82 35.85 10.03 -25.57
C LEU A 82 36.16 11.29 -26.37
N ALA A 83 35.17 12.16 -26.59
CA ALA A 83 35.36 13.45 -27.24
C ALA A 83 36.33 14.34 -26.44
N ALA A 84 36.18 14.40 -25.12
CA ALA A 84 37.12 15.12 -24.25
C ALA A 84 38.55 14.55 -24.35
N ALA A 85 38.70 13.22 -24.36
CA ALA A 85 40.02 12.58 -24.54
C ALA A 85 40.62 12.90 -25.91
N ALA A 86 39.84 12.90 -26.99
CA ALA A 86 40.30 13.20 -28.34
C ALA A 86 40.83 14.62 -28.53
N VAL A 87 40.35 15.57 -27.74
CA VAL A 87 40.83 16.98 -27.75
C VAL A 87 41.91 17.26 -26.72
N GLY A 88 42.42 16.22 -26.03
CA GLY A 88 43.48 16.37 -25.02
C GLY A 88 42.98 16.71 -23.60
N ALA A 89 41.68 16.86 -23.39
CA ALA A 89 41.04 17.09 -22.08
C ALA A 89 40.77 15.79 -21.33
N THR A 90 41.73 14.86 -21.31
CA THR A 90 41.59 13.52 -20.74
C THR A 90 41.25 13.53 -19.25
N ALA A 91 41.77 14.47 -18.48
CA ALA A 91 41.47 14.62 -17.07
C ALA A 91 40.00 15.02 -16.84
N GLU A 92 39.44 15.88 -17.68
CA GLU A 92 38.05 16.30 -17.59
C GLU A 92 37.07 15.19 -17.95
N GLY A 93 37.40 14.38 -18.99
CA GLY A 93 36.68 13.17 -19.31
C GLY A 93 36.75 12.12 -18.19
N ALA A 94 37.87 12.03 -17.47
CA ALA A 94 37.99 11.17 -16.30
C ALA A 94 37.15 11.68 -15.12
N VAL A 95 37.05 12.98 -14.89
CA VAL A 95 36.09 13.59 -13.92
C VAL A 95 34.67 13.23 -14.28
N LEU A 96 34.30 13.35 -15.57
CA LEU A 96 32.97 12.95 -16.04
C LEU A 96 32.67 11.48 -15.70
N LEU A 97 33.54 10.55 -16.08
CA LEU A 97 33.33 9.12 -15.82
C LEU A 97 33.31 8.79 -14.32
N THR A 98 34.11 9.49 -13.51
CA THR A 98 34.14 9.30 -12.06
C THR A 98 32.84 9.75 -11.40
N LEU A 99 32.38 10.97 -11.70
CA LEU A 99 31.13 11.50 -11.14
C LEU A 99 29.92 10.72 -11.64
N PHE A 100 29.92 10.32 -12.90
CA PHE A 100 28.89 9.45 -13.47
C PHE A 100 28.84 8.07 -12.80
N SER A 101 30.00 7.40 -12.61
CA SER A 101 30.08 6.14 -11.89
C SER A 101 29.62 6.26 -10.43
N LEU A 102 29.95 7.35 -9.76
CA LEU A 102 29.51 7.64 -8.40
C LEU A 102 28.00 7.88 -8.34
N SER A 103 27.46 8.72 -9.23
CA SER A 103 26.05 9.05 -9.33
C SER A 103 25.20 7.80 -9.55
N THR A 104 25.54 6.98 -10.56
CA THR A 104 24.83 5.73 -10.87
C THR A 104 24.92 4.72 -9.73
N THR A 105 26.04 4.64 -9.02
CA THR A 105 26.17 3.77 -7.85
C THR A 105 25.32 4.23 -6.67
N LEU A 106 25.29 5.55 -6.39
CA LEU A 106 24.43 6.13 -5.36
C LEU A 106 22.95 5.91 -5.67
N GLU A 107 22.58 6.10 -6.93
CA GLU A 107 21.23 5.86 -7.45
C GLU A 107 20.78 4.42 -7.24
N HIS A 108 21.56 3.45 -7.72
CA HIS A 108 21.26 2.04 -7.53
C HIS A 108 21.11 1.65 -6.05
N ARG A 109 21.96 2.22 -5.18
CA ARG A 109 21.83 2.02 -3.73
C ARG A 109 20.58 2.65 -3.15
N ALA A 110 20.21 3.83 -3.62
CA ALA A 110 19.00 4.54 -3.20
C ALA A 110 17.74 3.73 -3.56
N ILE A 111 17.64 3.30 -4.82
CA ILE A 111 16.56 2.44 -5.31
C ILE A 111 16.57 1.08 -4.59
N GLY A 112 17.75 0.47 -4.40
CA GLY A 112 17.91 -0.77 -3.64
C GLY A 112 17.48 -0.64 -2.17
N ARG A 113 17.64 0.55 -1.55
CA ARG A 113 17.14 0.80 -0.19
C ARG A 113 15.60 0.79 -0.15
N ALA A 114 14.95 1.36 -1.16
CA ALA A 114 13.49 1.32 -1.29
C ALA A 114 12.99 -0.12 -1.48
N ARG A 115 13.67 -0.94 -2.30
CA ARG A 115 13.34 -2.36 -2.49
C ARG A 115 13.57 -3.20 -1.24
N ARG A 116 14.71 -3.06 -0.58
CA ARG A 116 15.03 -3.82 0.66
C ARG A 116 14.03 -3.56 1.79
N ALA A 117 13.40 -2.42 1.84
CA ALA A 117 12.35 -2.15 2.84
C ALA A 117 11.11 -3.04 2.63
N ILE A 118 10.90 -3.56 1.43
CA ILE A 118 9.84 -4.54 1.11
C ILE A 118 10.37 -5.97 1.37
N GLU A 119 11.61 -6.26 0.98
CA GLU A 119 12.26 -7.54 1.24
C GLU A 119 12.41 -7.85 2.74
N ALA A 120 12.54 -6.80 3.57
CA ALA A 120 12.58 -6.95 5.02
C ALA A 120 11.30 -7.56 5.62
N LEU A 121 10.17 -7.50 4.90
CA LEU A 121 8.95 -8.23 5.29
C LEU A 121 9.14 -9.75 5.17
N MET A 122 10.01 -10.20 4.25
CA MET A 122 10.33 -11.63 4.06
C MET A 122 11.29 -12.16 5.14
N GLU A 123 12.19 -11.32 5.68
CA GLU A 123 13.15 -11.70 6.72
C GLU A 123 12.50 -11.92 8.10
N LEU A 124 11.21 -11.59 8.23
CA LEU A 124 10.46 -11.76 9.47
C LEU A 124 9.92 -13.18 9.68
N ARG A 125 10.10 -14.07 8.71
CA ARG A 125 9.63 -15.46 8.79
C ARG A 125 10.61 -16.30 9.61
N PRO A 126 10.15 -17.13 10.57
CA PRO A 126 10.99 -18.12 11.20
C PRO A 126 11.25 -19.30 10.24
N ASP A 127 12.46 -19.85 10.26
CA ASP A 127 12.79 -21.02 9.41
C ASP A 127 12.18 -22.32 9.96
N ARG A 128 11.98 -22.41 11.28
CA ARG A 128 11.51 -23.59 11.98
C ARG A 128 10.42 -23.25 12.99
N THR A 129 9.56 -24.24 13.28
CA THR A 129 8.45 -24.09 14.24
C THR A 129 8.16 -25.42 14.95
N LEU A 130 7.35 -25.34 16.01
CA LEU A 130 6.93 -26.51 16.77
C LEU A 130 5.59 -27.01 16.26
N ARG A 131 5.53 -28.21 15.65
CA ARG A 131 4.32 -28.89 15.23
C ARG A 131 3.89 -29.91 16.29
N ARG A 132 2.59 -29.99 16.57
CA ARG A 132 1.99 -31.05 17.40
C ARG A 132 1.98 -32.38 16.64
N ARG A 133 2.48 -33.46 17.27
CA ARG A 133 2.39 -34.80 16.69
C ARG A 133 1.02 -35.43 16.91
N ALA A 134 0.58 -36.27 15.98
CA ALA A 134 -0.65 -37.05 16.16
C ALA A 134 -0.59 -38.01 17.36
N SER A 135 0.61 -38.47 17.75
CA SER A 135 0.87 -39.33 18.91
C SER A 135 0.98 -38.59 20.25
N GLY A 136 0.79 -37.26 20.26
CA GLY A 136 1.06 -36.40 21.40
C GLY A 136 2.51 -35.89 21.42
N GLY A 137 2.72 -34.78 22.12
CA GLY A 137 4.02 -34.06 22.14
C GLY A 137 4.22 -33.13 20.96
N THR A 138 5.39 -32.52 20.89
CA THR A 138 5.78 -31.57 19.83
C THR A 138 7.05 -32.00 19.14
N GLU A 139 7.19 -31.63 17.87
CA GLU A 139 8.41 -31.79 17.07
C GLU A 139 8.76 -30.47 16.38
N GLU A 140 10.04 -30.24 16.18
CA GLU A 140 10.52 -29.09 15.44
C GLU A 140 10.63 -29.41 13.96
N VAL A 141 9.87 -28.69 13.13
CA VAL A 141 9.82 -28.89 11.67
C VAL A 141 10.22 -27.61 10.93
N ALA A 142 10.67 -27.75 9.68
CA ALA A 142 10.83 -26.56 8.83
C ALA A 142 9.46 -25.99 8.48
N VAL A 143 9.35 -24.67 8.44
CA VAL A 143 8.07 -23.99 8.11
C VAL A 143 7.62 -24.35 6.69
N ALA A 144 8.57 -24.61 5.78
CA ALA A 144 8.27 -25.04 4.43
C ALA A 144 7.56 -26.41 4.33
N ASP A 145 7.68 -27.25 5.37
CA ASP A 145 7.09 -28.59 5.42
C ASP A 145 5.70 -28.61 6.07
N LEU A 146 5.18 -27.43 6.47
CA LEU A 146 3.84 -27.32 7.04
C LEU A 146 2.76 -27.47 5.97
N ALA A 147 1.74 -28.24 6.29
CA ALA A 147 0.56 -28.45 5.44
C ALA A 147 -0.71 -27.96 6.13
N PRO A 148 -1.76 -27.59 5.37
CA PRO A 148 -3.08 -27.29 5.95
C PRO A 148 -3.57 -28.44 6.83
N GLY A 149 -4.08 -28.10 8.03
CA GLY A 149 -4.51 -29.06 9.05
C GLY A 149 -3.42 -29.38 10.09
N ASP A 150 -2.14 -29.05 9.87
CA ASP A 150 -1.10 -29.15 10.90
C ASP A 150 -1.38 -28.20 12.06
N ILE A 151 -1.10 -28.63 13.29
CA ILE A 151 -1.25 -27.80 14.49
C ILE A 151 0.13 -27.31 14.95
N VAL A 152 0.33 -26.00 14.92
CA VAL A 152 1.57 -25.33 15.37
C VAL A 152 1.38 -24.79 16.77
N ILE A 153 2.39 -24.97 17.63
CA ILE A 153 2.40 -24.46 19.00
C ILE A 153 3.22 -23.18 19.07
N LEU A 154 2.54 -22.07 19.37
CA LEU A 154 3.16 -20.76 19.51
C LEU A 154 3.34 -20.42 20.99
N ARG A 155 4.59 -20.28 21.43
CA ARG A 155 4.95 -19.80 22.77
C ARG A 155 4.96 -18.27 22.82
N PRO A 156 4.88 -17.64 23.99
CA PRO A 156 5.12 -16.21 24.13
C PRO A 156 6.44 -15.79 23.48
N GLY A 157 6.43 -14.72 22.70
CA GLY A 157 7.56 -14.24 21.90
C GLY A 157 7.76 -14.94 20.56
N ALA A 158 7.04 -16.04 20.29
CA ALA A 158 7.15 -16.75 19.00
C ALA A 158 6.47 -15.98 17.87
N ARG A 159 7.08 -16.04 16.69
CA ARG A 159 6.46 -15.54 15.44
C ARG A 159 5.54 -16.59 14.87
N VAL A 160 4.41 -16.16 14.33
CA VAL A 160 3.48 -17.01 13.59
C VAL A 160 4.15 -17.42 12.26
N PRO A 161 4.35 -18.73 12.01
CA PRO A 161 5.12 -19.20 10.85
C PRO A 161 4.33 -19.17 9.54
N VAL A 162 2.99 -19.30 9.63
CA VAL A 162 2.08 -19.38 8.48
C VAL A 162 0.67 -19.01 8.93
N ASP A 163 -0.20 -18.61 8.02
CA ASP A 163 -1.59 -18.26 8.34
C ASP A 163 -2.35 -19.45 8.94
N GLY A 164 -3.13 -19.18 9.99
CA GLY A 164 -3.86 -20.21 10.69
C GLY A 164 -5.02 -19.69 11.53
N THR A 165 -5.73 -20.63 12.16
CA THR A 165 -6.81 -20.35 13.11
C THR A 165 -6.47 -20.91 14.48
N ILE A 166 -6.65 -20.13 15.53
CA ILE A 166 -6.43 -20.59 16.90
C ILE A 166 -7.45 -21.67 17.25
N ARG A 167 -6.96 -22.84 17.65
CA ARG A 167 -7.80 -23.95 18.14
C ARG A 167 -7.87 -23.99 19.66
N GLU A 168 -6.76 -23.71 20.33
CA GLU A 168 -6.66 -23.73 21.78
C GLU A 168 -5.79 -22.59 22.27
N GLY A 169 -6.11 -22.06 23.45
CA GLY A 169 -5.41 -20.96 24.09
C GLY A 169 -5.95 -19.60 23.69
N GLU A 170 -5.59 -18.60 24.44
CA GLU A 170 -5.89 -17.18 24.17
C GLU A 170 -4.64 -16.34 24.44
N GLY A 171 -4.51 -15.20 23.76
CA GLY A 171 -3.34 -14.34 23.92
C GLY A 171 -3.44 -13.05 23.10
N ALA A 172 -2.46 -12.17 23.32
CA ALA A 172 -2.32 -10.94 22.57
C ALA A 172 -1.32 -11.13 21.43
N ILE A 173 -1.73 -10.82 20.20
CA ILE A 173 -0.90 -10.90 19.01
C ILE A 173 -0.54 -9.48 18.55
N ASN A 174 0.74 -9.24 18.32
CA ASN A 174 1.21 -8.03 17.66
C ASN A 174 1.15 -8.22 16.14
N GLU A 175 0.21 -7.56 15.50
CA GLU A 175 -0.03 -7.63 14.05
C GLU A 175 0.62 -6.45 13.28
N SER A 176 1.46 -5.65 13.93
CA SER A 176 2.07 -4.45 13.35
C SER A 176 2.90 -4.71 12.09
N THR A 177 3.42 -5.91 11.92
CA THR A 177 4.17 -6.34 10.72
C THR A 177 3.31 -6.41 9.47
N ILE A 178 2.00 -6.68 9.62
CA ILE A 178 1.04 -6.81 8.52
C ILE A 178 0.13 -5.59 8.46
N THR A 179 -0.59 -5.31 9.54
CA THR A 179 -1.55 -4.22 9.58
C THR A 179 -0.89 -2.85 9.78
N GLY A 180 0.34 -2.82 10.29
CA GLY A 180 1.05 -1.60 10.70
C GLY A 180 0.51 -1.01 12.01
N GLU A 181 -0.45 -1.65 12.69
CA GLU A 181 -1.01 -1.21 13.97
C GLU A 181 -0.15 -1.69 15.12
N SER A 182 0.27 -0.75 15.99
CA SER A 182 1.14 -1.08 17.11
C SER A 182 0.40 -1.62 18.34
N VAL A 183 -0.93 -1.50 18.35
CA VAL A 183 -1.75 -2.00 19.48
C VAL A 183 -1.94 -3.51 19.32
N PRO A 184 -1.54 -4.32 20.31
CA PRO A 184 -1.76 -5.77 20.25
C PRO A 184 -3.25 -6.12 20.24
N VAL A 185 -3.61 -7.12 19.45
CA VAL A 185 -4.99 -7.61 19.31
C VAL A 185 -5.16 -8.86 20.16
N HIS A 186 -6.14 -8.86 21.06
CA HIS A 186 -6.49 -10.05 21.82
C HIS A 186 -7.20 -11.08 20.92
N LYS A 187 -6.71 -12.32 20.90
CA LYS A 187 -7.21 -13.41 20.07
C LYS A 187 -7.61 -14.59 20.94
N GLN A 188 -8.72 -15.20 20.56
CA GLN A 188 -9.34 -16.35 21.23
C GLN A 188 -9.51 -17.52 20.25
N PRO A 189 -9.88 -18.73 20.70
CA PRO A 189 -10.18 -19.84 19.81
C PRO A 189 -11.18 -19.45 18.71
N GLY A 190 -10.89 -19.84 17.46
CA GLY A 190 -11.63 -19.44 16.27
C GLY A 190 -11.11 -18.16 15.59
N ALA A 191 -10.25 -17.37 16.23
CA ALA A 191 -9.66 -16.19 15.62
C ALA A 191 -8.54 -16.56 14.64
N GLN A 192 -8.46 -15.82 13.53
CA GLN A 192 -7.37 -15.94 12.56
C GLN A 192 -6.10 -15.25 13.07
N VAL A 193 -4.95 -15.86 12.76
CA VAL A 193 -3.61 -15.30 12.94
C VAL A 193 -2.86 -15.35 11.61
N PHE A 194 -2.03 -14.35 11.39
CA PHE A 194 -1.33 -14.17 10.11
C PHE A 194 0.17 -14.42 10.25
N GLU A 195 0.79 -14.95 9.19
CA GLU A 195 2.25 -15.11 9.11
C GLU A 195 3.00 -13.83 9.52
N ALA A 196 4.18 -13.99 10.12
CA ALA A 196 5.08 -12.92 10.57
C ALA A 196 4.57 -12.05 11.73
N THR A 197 3.34 -12.23 12.24
CA THR A 197 2.87 -11.62 13.49
C THR A 197 3.52 -12.25 14.71
N VAL A 198 3.48 -11.60 15.87
CA VAL A 198 4.19 -12.06 17.07
C VAL A 198 3.20 -12.34 18.20
N ASN A 199 3.21 -13.55 18.73
CA ASN A 199 2.47 -13.89 19.94
C ASN A 199 3.17 -13.26 21.16
N LEU A 200 2.51 -12.36 21.88
CA LEU A 200 3.07 -11.69 23.04
C LEU A 200 2.84 -12.46 24.34
N HIS A 201 1.65 -13.06 24.48
CA HIS A 201 1.21 -13.71 25.71
C HIS A 201 0.45 -15.00 25.42
N GLY A 202 0.52 -15.94 26.37
CA GLY A 202 -0.17 -17.23 26.26
C GLY A 202 0.52 -18.24 25.34
N VAL A 203 0.11 -19.49 25.46
CA VAL A 203 0.52 -20.56 24.54
C VAL A 203 -0.67 -20.84 23.64
N LEU A 204 -0.48 -20.71 22.33
CA LEU A 204 -1.54 -20.89 21.35
C LEU A 204 -1.28 -22.16 20.53
N ALA A 205 -2.34 -22.96 20.31
CA ALA A 205 -2.34 -23.99 19.31
C ALA A 205 -3.09 -23.49 18.07
N VAL A 206 -2.36 -23.33 16.98
CA VAL A 206 -2.84 -22.76 15.72
C VAL A 206 -2.89 -23.83 14.66
N GLU A 207 -4.05 -24.06 14.07
CA GLU A 207 -4.20 -24.91 12.90
C GLU A 207 -3.86 -24.14 11.64
N VAL A 208 -2.95 -24.67 10.86
CA VAL A 208 -2.54 -24.14 9.55
C VAL A 208 -3.72 -24.19 8.58
N THR A 209 -4.10 -23.05 8.02
CA THR A 209 -5.22 -22.96 7.06
C THR A 209 -4.79 -22.92 5.61
N ARG A 210 -3.54 -22.51 5.33
CA ARG A 210 -3.01 -22.35 3.97
C ARG A 210 -1.54 -22.78 3.90
N PRO A 211 -1.08 -23.28 2.73
CA PRO A 211 0.34 -23.55 2.53
C PRO A 211 1.14 -22.26 2.53
N LEU A 212 2.43 -22.35 2.84
CA LEU A 212 3.34 -21.22 2.94
C LEU A 212 3.37 -20.33 1.69
N ALA A 213 3.30 -20.93 0.50
CA ALA A 213 3.30 -20.20 -0.77
C ALA A 213 2.05 -19.34 -1.00
N GLU A 214 0.96 -19.63 -0.29
CA GLU A 214 -0.32 -18.94 -0.37
C GLU A 214 -0.62 -18.13 0.89
N SER A 215 0.36 -17.94 1.77
CA SER A 215 0.21 -17.13 2.98
C SER A 215 -0.06 -15.66 2.66
N THR A 216 -0.61 -14.93 3.62
CA THR A 216 -0.88 -13.49 3.49
C THR A 216 0.39 -12.72 3.13
N VAL A 217 1.53 -13.04 3.75
CA VAL A 217 2.82 -12.39 3.44
C VAL A 217 3.30 -12.74 2.04
N ALA A 218 3.21 -14.00 1.61
CA ALA A 218 3.59 -14.41 0.25
C ALA A 218 2.78 -13.65 -0.82
N ARG A 219 1.48 -13.48 -0.59
CA ARG A 219 0.59 -12.70 -1.48
C ARG A 219 0.91 -11.21 -1.46
N MET A 220 1.19 -10.63 -0.29
CA MET A 220 1.64 -9.24 -0.19
C MET A 220 2.88 -9.00 -1.04
N ILE A 221 3.86 -9.92 -0.96
CA ILE A 221 5.09 -9.86 -1.75
C ILE A 221 4.79 -9.97 -3.25
N ALA A 222 3.93 -10.90 -3.64
CA ALA A 222 3.52 -11.07 -5.04
C ALA A 222 2.86 -9.79 -5.57
N LEU A 223 1.91 -9.21 -4.83
CA LEU A 223 1.23 -7.95 -5.19
C LEU A 223 2.21 -6.78 -5.30
N VAL A 224 3.15 -6.64 -4.37
CA VAL A 224 4.17 -5.59 -4.42
C VAL A 224 5.13 -5.80 -5.59
N THR A 225 5.48 -7.04 -5.90
CA THR A 225 6.34 -7.37 -7.06
C THR A 225 5.62 -7.09 -8.37
N GLU A 226 4.35 -7.48 -8.49
CA GLU A 226 3.49 -7.14 -9.63
C GLU A 226 3.31 -5.63 -9.77
N ALA A 227 3.10 -4.94 -8.64
CA ALA A 227 3.01 -3.49 -8.58
C ALA A 227 4.28 -2.79 -9.10
N GLN A 228 5.46 -3.35 -8.83
CA GLN A 228 6.72 -2.83 -9.34
C GLN A 228 6.88 -3.07 -10.85
N ALA A 229 6.25 -4.10 -11.40
CA ALA A 229 6.23 -4.37 -12.83
C ALA A 229 5.19 -3.51 -13.58
N ALA A 230 4.12 -3.09 -12.91
CA ALA A 230 3.05 -2.25 -13.47
C ALA A 230 3.47 -0.77 -13.50
N ARG A 231 3.99 -0.32 -14.66
CA ARG A 231 4.51 1.04 -14.85
C ARG A 231 3.42 2.10 -14.82
N ALA A 232 3.67 3.18 -14.08
CA ALA A 232 2.80 4.35 -14.03
C ALA A 232 2.76 5.11 -15.37
N PRO A 233 1.68 5.86 -15.64
CA PRO A 233 1.62 6.75 -16.82
C PRO A 233 2.80 7.74 -16.87
N SER A 234 3.22 8.31 -15.74
CA SER A 234 4.37 9.22 -15.69
C SER A 234 5.70 8.49 -15.92
N GLU A 235 5.85 7.22 -15.51
CA GLU A 235 7.03 6.41 -15.82
C GLU A 235 7.13 6.14 -17.32
N ARG A 236 6.03 5.70 -17.95
CA ARG A 236 5.96 5.50 -19.39
C ARG A 236 6.26 6.77 -20.18
N PHE A 237 5.72 7.91 -19.71
CA PHE A 237 6.03 9.20 -20.31
C PHE A 237 7.51 9.56 -20.17
N SER A 238 8.09 9.36 -19.00
CA SER A 238 9.50 9.63 -18.73
C SER A 238 10.44 8.79 -19.61
N GLU A 239 10.15 7.51 -19.81
CA GLU A 239 10.90 6.61 -20.70
C GLU A 239 10.76 7.04 -22.16
N TRP A 240 9.53 7.27 -22.62
CA TRP A 240 9.27 7.74 -23.99
C TRP A 240 9.96 9.08 -24.27
N PHE A 241 9.85 10.03 -23.34
CA PHE A 241 10.50 11.33 -23.44
C PHE A 241 12.03 11.17 -23.43
N GLY A 242 12.57 10.38 -22.51
CA GLY A 242 14.00 10.13 -22.37
C GLY A 242 14.63 9.64 -23.69
N GLN A 243 14.03 8.64 -24.33
CA GLN A 243 14.52 8.11 -25.61
C GLN A 243 14.49 9.15 -26.74
N ARG A 244 13.35 9.83 -26.94
CA ARG A 244 13.21 10.84 -28.00
C ARG A 244 14.13 12.02 -27.78
N TYR A 245 14.24 12.42 -26.53
CA TYR A 245 15.09 13.53 -26.14
C TYR A 245 16.59 13.18 -26.26
N THR A 246 17.02 11.98 -25.91
CA THR A 246 18.40 11.49 -26.11
C THR A 246 18.81 11.55 -27.59
N ILE A 247 17.92 11.13 -28.50
CA ILE A 247 18.15 11.27 -29.96
C ILE A 247 18.31 12.74 -30.34
N ALA A 248 17.43 13.61 -29.84
CA ALA A 248 17.48 15.04 -30.14
C ALA A 248 18.76 15.71 -29.61
N VAL A 249 19.21 15.33 -28.40
CA VAL A 249 20.45 15.81 -27.81
C VAL A 249 21.67 15.37 -28.62
N LEU A 250 21.73 14.10 -29.03
CA LEU A 250 22.83 13.61 -29.85
C LEU A 250 22.89 14.31 -31.20
N ALA A 251 21.74 14.43 -31.88
CA ALA A 251 21.65 15.18 -33.15
C ALA A 251 22.01 16.67 -32.94
N GLY A 252 21.52 17.27 -31.85
CA GLY A 252 21.85 18.65 -31.48
C GLY A 252 23.34 18.88 -31.23
N ALA A 253 24.00 17.93 -30.57
CA ALA A 253 25.44 18.00 -30.34
C ALA A 253 26.25 17.91 -31.65
N VAL A 254 25.84 17.05 -32.58
CA VAL A 254 26.46 16.97 -33.93
C VAL A 254 26.25 18.27 -34.71
N LEU A 255 25.02 18.82 -34.69
CA LEU A 255 24.70 20.08 -35.33
C LEU A 255 25.46 21.25 -34.69
N ALA A 256 25.58 21.28 -33.36
CA ALA A 256 26.37 22.29 -32.64
C ALA A 256 27.84 22.21 -33.00
N PHE A 257 28.42 21.01 -33.09
CA PHE A 257 29.79 20.80 -33.55
C PHE A 257 30.00 21.37 -34.95
N ALA A 258 29.12 21.02 -35.91
CA ALA A 258 29.17 21.54 -37.28
C ALA A 258 29.04 23.09 -37.31
N ALA A 259 28.11 23.65 -36.53
CA ALA A 259 27.88 25.08 -36.43
C ALA A 259 29.13 25.82 -35.85
N PHE A 260 29.75 25.29 -34.82
CA PHE A 260 30.98 25.86 -34.24
C PHE A 260 32.14 25.82 -35.22
N LEU A 261 32.29 24.76 -36.01
CA LEU A 261 33.26 24.71 -37.10
C LEU A 261 32.97 25.77 -38.17
N TRP A 262 31.71 25.92 -38.58
CA TRP A 262 31.30 26.94 -39.55
C TRP A 262 31.52 28.38 -39.05
N LEU A 263 31.36 28.60 -37.73
CA LEU A 263 31.66 29.88 -37.07
C LEU A 263 33.18 30.14 -36.93
N GLY A 264 34.04 29.24 -37.42
CA GLY A 264 35.47 29.39 -37.43
C GLY A 264 36.22 28.94 -36.18
N LEU A 265 35.54 28.22 -35.28
CA LEU A 265 36.24 27.59 -34.17
C LEU A 265 37.10 26.43 -34.70
N GLY A 266 38.33 26.29 -34.14
CA GLY A 266 39.14 25.10 -34.42
C GLY A 266 38.46 23.81 -33.94
N TRP A 267 38.76 22.70 -34.61
CA TRP A 267 38.05 21.43 -34.37
C TRP A 267 38.12 20.97 -32.90
N HIS A 268 39.24 21.22 -32.18
CA HIS A 268 39.39 20.89 -30.78
C HIS A 268 38.36 21.66 -29.91
N ALA A 269 38.27 23.00 -30.10
CA ALA A 269 37.34 23.84 -29.35
C ALA A 269 35.87 23.52 -29.71
N ALA A 270 35.58 23.26 -30.99
CA ALA A 270 34.26 22.90 -31.44
C ALA A 270 33.80 21.56 -30.85
N LEU A 271 34.67 20.54 -30.86
CA LEU A 271 34.34 19.21 -30.29
C LEU A 271 34.21 19.28 -28.75
N TYR A 272 35.08 20.05 -28.06
CA TYR A 272 34.98 20.26 -26.63
C TYR A 272 33.65 20.90 -26.22
N LYS A 273 33.27 22.01 -26.90
CA LYS A 273 31.98 22.68 -26.66
C LYS A 273 30.79 21.76 -26.94
N ALA A 274 30.83 20.99 -28.04
CA ALA A 274 29.77 20.02 -28.37
C ALA A 274 29.67 18.93 -27.31
N ALA A 275 30.80 18.40 -26.80
CA ALA A 275 30.81 17.43 -25.71
C ALA A 275 30.25 18.02 -24.41
N THR A 276 30.58 19.26 -24.08
CA THR A 276 30.02 19.96 -22.90
C THR A 276 28.52 20.15 -23.03
N LEU A 277 27.99 20.51 -24.21
CA LEU A 277 26.57 20.64 -24.46
C LEU A 277 25.86 19.27 -24.39
N LEU A 278 26.48 18.20 -24.86
CA LEU A 278 25.96 16.84 -24.78
C LEU A 278 25.71 16.43 -23.33
N VAL A 279 26.65 16.71 -22.43
CA VAL A 279 26.52 16.45 -20.98
C VAL A 279 25.49 17.38 -20.36
N ALA A 280 25.56 18.68 -20.63
CA ALA A 280 24.67 19.69 -20.06
C ALA A 280 23.19 19.44 -20.40
N ALA A 281 22.92 18.93 -21.61
CA ALA A 281 21.59 18.65 -22.12
C ALA A 281 21.10 17.23 -21.80
N SER A 282 21.86 16.38 -21.14
CA SER A 282 21.45 15.00 -20.86
C SER A 282 20.24 14.94 -19.91
N PRO A 283 19.24 14.05 -20.16
CA PRO A 283 17.99 14.02 -19.39
C PRO A 283 18.03 13.13 -18.14
N CYS A 284 19.21 12.74 -17.61
CA CYS A 284 19.36 11.78 -16.51
C CYS A 284 18.43 12.06 -15.33
N ALA A 285 18.42 13.30 -14.84
CA ALA A 285 17.61 13.70 -13.69
C ALA A 285 16.10 13.57 -13.95
N ILE A 286 15.64 13.79 -15.20
CA ILE A 286 14.23 13.66 -15.58
C ILE A 286 13.81 12.18 -15.58
N VAL A 287 14.60 11.33 -16.24
CA VAL A 287 14.30 9.91 -16.42
C VAL A 287 14.23 9.18 -15.08
N ILE A 288 15.15 9.49 -14.15
CA ILE A 288 15.26 8.81 -12.86
C ILE A 288 14.30 9.33 -11.79
N SER A 289 13.81 10.57 -11.94
CA SER A 289 13.03 11.26 -10.90
C SER A 289 11.73 10.55 -10.56
N VAL A 290 11.05 9.99 -11.59
CA VAL A 290 9.73 9.37 -11.44
C VAL A 290 9.83 8.00 -10.79
N PRO A 291 10.64 7.04 -11.31
CA PRO A 291 10.78 5.72 -10.69
C PRO A 291 11.25 5.79 -9.23
N ALA A 292 12.24 6.65 -8.92
CA ALA A 292 12.75 6.80 -7.57
C ALA A 292 11.67 7.26 -6.57
N ALA A 293 10.82 8.21 -6.96
CA ALA A 293 9.73 8.71 -6.12
C ALA A 293 8.64 7.65 -5.95
N ILE A 294 8.22 6.98 -7.02
CA ILE A 294 7.16 5.95 -6.98
C ILE A 294 7.59 4.76 -6.13
N LEU A 295 8.79 4.21 -6.35
CA LEU A 295 9.30 3.10 -5.56
C LEU A 295 9.42 3.44 -4.07
N SER A 296 9.85 4.67 -3.76
CA SER A 296 9.93 5.15 -2.38
C SER A 296 8.54 5.24 -1.74
N ALA A 297 7.54 5.73 -2.47
CA ALA A 297 6.16 5.83 -1.98
C ALA A 297 5.51 4.45 -1.80
N LEU A 298 5.66 3.53 -2.77
CA LEU A 298 5.16 2.16 -2.68
C LEU A 298 5.78 1.41 -1.49
N SER A 299 7.08 1.59 -1.27
CA SER A 299 7.78 1.02 -0.11
C SER A 299 7.27 1.60 1.22
N ALA A 300 7.04 2.91 1.30
CA ALA A 300 6.52 3.57 2.49
C ALA A 300 5.08 3.13 2.79
N SER A 301 4.23 3.02 1.76
CA SER A 301 2.84 2.58 1.91
C SER A 301 2.72 1.13 2.37
N ALA A 302 3.50 0.23 1.78
CA ALA A 302 3.51 -1.18 2.15
C ALA A 302 3.87 -1.38 3.64
N ARG A 303 4.88 -0.64 4.15
CA ARG A 303 5.22 -0.65 5.58
C ARG A 303 4.12 -0.08 6.48
N GLY A 304 3.24 0.73 5.94
CA GLY A 304 2.07 1.28 6.62
C GLY A 304 0.82 0.41 6.50
N GLY A 305 0.92 -0.80 5.94
CA GLY A 305 -0.23 -1.69 5.75
C GLY A 305 -1.17 -1.27 4.61
N VAL A 306 -0.67 -0.49 3.64
CA VAL A 306 -1.40 -0.10 2.44
C VAL A 306 -0.65 -0.58 1.19
N LEU A 307 -1.27 -1.47 0.43
CA LEU A 307 -0.70 -2.03 -0.78
C LEU A 307 -1.34 -1.39 -2.01
N PHE A 308 -0.51 -0.87 -2.91
CA PHE A 308 -0.92 -0.38 -4.23
C PHE A 308 -0.58 -1.41 -5.31
N LYS A 309 -1.44 -1.64 -6.27
CA LYS A 309 -1.16 -2.42 -7.48
C LYS A 309 -0.40 -1.60 -8.53
N GLY A 310 0.62 -0.88 -8.11
CA GLY A 310 1.51 -0.15 -9.00
C GLY A 310 1.49 1.35 -8.87
N GLY A 311 2.42 1.99 -9.58
CA GLY A 311 2.52 3.43 -9.64
C GLY A 311 1.29 4.10 -10.25
N ALA A 312 0.59 3.40 -11.16
CA ALA A 312 -0.64 3.92 -11.76
C ALA A 312 -1.75 4.14 -10.71
N ALA A 313 -1.94 3.19 -9.79
CA ALA A 313 -2.90 3.32 -8.70
C ALA A 313 -2.52 4.49 -7.76
N LEU A 314 -1.23 4.64 -7.45
CA LEU A 314 -0.72 5.75 -6.64
C LEU A 314 -0.99 7.11 -7.30
N GLU A 315 -0.74 7.25 -8.60
CA GLU A 315 -1.02 8.48 -9.34
C GLU A 315 -2.50 8.78 -9.47
N THR A 316 -3.32 7.75 -9.67
CA THR A 316 -4.78 7.90 -9.74
C THR A 316 -5.32 8.37 -8.40
N LEU A 317 -4.90 7.75 -7.28
CA LEU A 317 -5.31 8.16 -5.94
C LEU A 317 -4.93 9.61 -5.63
N ALA A 318 -3.78 10.08 -6.13
CA ALA A 318 -3.37 11.48 -5.96
C ALA A 318 -4.32 12.50 -6.59
N ARG A 319 -5.09 12.08 -7.59
CA ARG A 319 -6.02 12.92 -8.38
C ARG A 319 -7.48 12.73 -7.97
N VAL A 320 -7.77 11.83 -7.04
CA VAL A 320 -9.12 11.59 -6.53
C VAL A 320 -9.62 12.84 -5.81
N ASP A 321 -10.84 13.24 -6.14
CA ASP A 321 -11.58 14.35 -5.53
C ASP A 321 -12.85 13.90 -4.80
N SER A 322 -13.29 12.66 -5.01
CA SER A 322 -14.51 12.09 -4.48
C SER A 322 -14.30 10.65 -4.03
N PHE A 323 -14.87 10.28 -2.88
CA PHE A 323 -14.89 8.91 -2.39
C PHE A 323 -16.33 8.42 -2.27
N ALA A 324 -16.57 7.20 -2.75
CA ALA A 324 -17.81 6.47 -2.54
C ALA A 324 -17.50 5.23 -1.67
N PHE A 325 -18.25 5.05 -0.60
CA PHE A 325 -18.05 3.99 0.38
C PHE A 325 -19.22 3.02 0.34
N ASP A 326 -18.94 1.72 0.35
CA ASP A 326 -19.94 0.79 0.83
C ASP A 326 -20.19 1.00 2.31
N LYS A 327 -21.39 0.68 2.79
CA LYS A 327 -21.71 0.78 4.21
C LYS A 327 -21.18 -0.42 4.99
N THR A 328 -21.65 -1.62 4.63
CA THR A 328 -21.49 -2.85 5.42
C THR A 328 -20.08 -3.40 5.31
N GLY A 329 -19.41 -3.65 6.46
CA GLY A 329 -18.02 -4.14 6.45
C GLY A 329 -16.98 -3.09 6.08
N THR A 330 -17.38 -1.88 5.64
CA THR A 330 -16.50 -0.77 5.26
C THR A 330 -16.61 0.39 6.26
N LEU A 331 -17.69 1.15 6.24
CA LEU A 331 -17.97 2.20 7.22
C LEU A 331 -18.42 1.64 8.57
N THR A 332 -18.99 0.46 8.54
CA THR A 332 -19.45 -0.31 9.70
C THR A 332 -18.61 -1.56 9.89
N THR A 333 -18.70 -2.18 11.07
CA THR A 333 -17.91 -3.36 11.42
C THR A 333 -18.32 -4.62 10.67
N GLY A 334 -19.51 -4.63 10.04
CA GLY A 334 -20.14 -5.81 9.46
C GLY A 334 -20.64 -6.80 10.52
N ARG A 335 -20.53 -6.45 11.80
CA ARG A 335 -20.99 -7.26 12.93
C ARG A 335 -22.23 -6.65 13.52
N GLN A 336 -23.28 -7.47 13.62
CA GLN A 336 -24.51 -7.07 14.29
C GLN A 336 -24.26 -6.95 15.79
N GLU A 337 -24.79 -5.89 16.44
CA GLU A 337 -24.76 -5.69 17.88
C GLU A 337 -26.14 -5.34 18.42
N VAL A 338 -26.46 -5.77 19.64
CA VAL A 338 -27.68 -5.37 20.35
C VAL A 338 -27.47 -3.93 20.82
N VAL A 339 -28.32 -3.02 20.31
CA VAL A 339 -28.21 -1.57 20.60
C VAL A 339 -29.19 -1.15 21.70
N GLU A 340 -30.45 -1.49 21.54
CA GLU A 340 -31.49 -1.17 22.51
C GLU A 340 -32.27 -2.43 22.90
N LEU A 341 -32.74 -2.42 24.13
CA LEU A 341 -33.57 -3.48 24.69
C LEU A 341 -34.77 -2.85 25.36
N ALA A 342 -35.97 -3.33 25.00
CA ALA A 342 -37.23 -2.90 25.59
C ALA A 342 -38.02 -4.13 26.01
N CYS A 343 -38.30 -4.31 27.29
CA CYS A 343 -38.99 -5.45 27.82
C CYS A 343 -39.91 -5.10 29.01
N GLU A 344 -40.83 -5.97 29.29
CA GLU A 344 -41.57 -6.00 30.56
C GLU A 344 -40.74 -6.76 31.59
N GLY A 345 -40.42 -6.12 32.73
CA GLY A 345 -39.67 -6.76 33.81
C GLY A 345 -38.16 -6.55 33.75
N ASP A 346 -37.39 -7.52 34.21
CA ASP A 346 -35.95 -7.45 34.32
C ASP A 346 -35.25 -7.63 32.96
N PRO A 347 -34.50 -6.63 32.48
CA PRO A 347 -33.77 -6.69 31.21
C PRO A 347 -32.77 -7.82 31.12
N ASP A 348 -32.14 -8.20 32.23
CA ASP A 348 -31.11 -9.26 32.24
C ASP A 348 -31.75 -10.64 32.11
N ILE A 349 -32.88 -10.87 32.77
CA ILE A 349 -33.69 -12.11 32.60
C ILE A 349 -34.21 -12.19 31.16
N PHE A 350 -34.70 -11.11 30.61
CA PHE A 350 -35.16 -11.06 29.23
C PHE A 350 -34.04 -11.42 28.25
N LEU A 351 -32.85 -10.82 28.38
CA LEU A 351 -31.72 -11.09 27.51
C LEU A 351 -31.17 -12.51 27.68
N ALA A 352 -31.12 -13.05 28.92
CA ALA A 352 -30.69 -14.41 29.17
C ALA A 352 -31.66 -15.44 28.57
N ARG A 353 -32.98 -15.15 28.58
CA ARG A 353 -34.04 -15.98 27.94
C ARG A 353 -33.90 -15.96 26.42
N LEU A 354 -33.74 -14.78 25.84
CA LEU A 354 -33.53 -14.60 24.40
C LEU A 354 -32.25 -15.31 23.93
N ALA A 355 -31.15 -15.19 24.69
CA ALA A 355 -29.89 -15.88 24.40
C ALA A 355 -30.04 -17.41 24.50
N GLY A 356 -30.88 -17.91 25.43
CA GLY A 356 -31.17 -19.33 25.55
C GLY A 356 -31.94 -19.89 24.35
N LEU A 357 -32.89 -19.15 23.82
CA LEU A 357 -33.64 -19.54 22.62
C LEU A 357 -32.76 -19.53 21.36
N GLU A 358 -31.85 -18.54 21.25
CA GLU A 358 -30.93 -18.36 20.14
C GLU A 358 -29.62 -19.18 20.30
N ALA A 359 -29.49 -20.01 21.34
CA ALA A 359 -28.27 -20.77 21.64
C ALA A 359 -27.84 -21.71 20.51
N HIS A 360 -28.80 -22.23 19.75
CA HIS A 360 -28.58 -23.19 18.65
C HIS A 360 -28.74 -22.56 17.26
N SER A 361 -28.89 -21.25 17.17
CA SER A 361 -28.99 -20.54 15.90
C SER A 361 -27.61 -20.04 15.44
N GLU A 362 -27.28 -20.31 14.17
CA GLU A 362 -26.06 -19.79 13.53
C GLU A 362 -26.26 -18.41 12.87
N HIS A 363 -27.44 -17.82 13.03
CA HIS A 363 -27.75 -16.54 12.41
C HIS A 363 -26.92 -15.40 13.06
N PRO A 364 -26.40 -14.41 12.29
CA PRO A 364 -25.63 -13.29 12.84
C PRO A 364 -26.34 -12.51 13.96
N ILE A 365 -27.67 -12.40 13.90
CA ILE A 365 -28.49 -11.79 14.96
C ILE A 365 -28.43 -12.60 16.26
N ALA A 366 -28.49 -13.93 16.17
CA ALA A 366 -28.39 -14.81 17.32
C ALA A 366 -27.03 -14.71 18.00
N ASP A 367 -25.97 -14.61 17.19
CA ASP A 367 -24.62 -14.39 17.69
C ASP A 367 -24.48 -13.03 18.42
N ALA A 368 -25.08 -11.95 17.88
CA ALA A 368 -25.13 -10.65 18.53
C ALA A 368 -25.82 -10.70 19.91
N ILE A 369 -26.95 -11.42 20.00
CA ILE A 369 -27.71 -11.61 21.23
C ILE A 369 -26.89 -12.39 22.26
N ARG A 370 -26.24 -13.49 21.86
CA ARG A 370 -25.38 -14.28 22.75
C ARG A 370 -24.19 -13.47 23.26
N ARG A 371 -23.53 -12.69 22.40
CA ARG A 371 -22.45 -11.80 22.82
C ARG A 371 -22.92 -10.73 23.81
N ALA A 372 -24.07 -10.14 23.56
CA ALA A 372 -24.65 -9.15 24.48
C ALA A 372 -24.93 -9.74 25.87
N ALA A 373 -25.47 -10.96 25.92
CA ALA A 373 -25.68 -11.68 27.18
C ALA A 373 -24.35 -11.99 27.89
N THR A 374 -23.37 -12.53 27.17
CA THR A 374 -22.03 -12.83 27.71
C THR A 374 -21.33 -11.59 28.25
N ALA A 375 -21.40 -10.46 27.51
CA ALA A 375 -20.80 -9.19 27.94
C ALA A 375 -21.37 -8.65 29.26
N ARG A 376 -22.63 -9.01 29.58
CA ARG A 376 -23.27 -8.70 30.87
C ARG A 376 -23.06 -9.78 31.93
N GLY A 377 -22.27 -10.83 31.63
CA GLY A 377 -22.05 -11.95 32.55
C GLY A 377 -23.27 -12.86 32.76
N LEU A 378 -24.24 -12.83 31.82
CA LEU A 378 -25.48 -13.61 31.91
C LEU A 378 -25.30 -15.00 31.32
N SER A 379 -25.80 -16.01 32.02
CA SER A 379 -25.92 -17.38 31.49
C SER A 379 -27.24 -17.54 30.72
N PRO A 380 -27.22 -18.10 29.50
CA PRO A 380 -28.43 -18.39 28.76
C PRO A 380 -29.39 -19.28 29.57
N LEU A 381 -30.69 -18.92 29.62
CA LEU A 381 -31.68 -19.75 30.26
C LEU A 381 -31.98 -21.00 29.44
N ALA A 382 -32.26 -22.12 30.11
CA ALA A 382 -32.54 -23.38 29.43
C ALA A 382 -33.85 -23.32 28.61
N VAL A 383 -33.71 -23.59 27.30
CA VAL A 383 -34.84 -23.72 26.38
C VAL A 383 -34.76 -25.09 25.73
N ARG A 384 -35.87 -25.82 25.74
CA ARG A 384 -36.01 -27.13 25.14
C ARG A 384 -36.67 -27.02 23.76
N GLU A 385 -36.48 -28.03 22.91
CA GLU A 385 -37.11 -28.15 21.59
C GLU A 385 -36.93 -26.88 20.70
N ALA A 386 -35.77 -26.19 20.84
CA ALA A 386 -35.48 -25.01 20.05
C ALA A 386 -35.36 -25.39 18.56
N ARG A 387 -36.12 -24.71 17.70
CA ARG A 387 -36.14 -24.95 16.26
C ARG A 387 -36.25 -23.65 15.49
N ALA A 388 -35.57 -23.60 14.35
CA ALA A 388 -35.66 -22.46 13.44
C ALA A 388 -36.97 -22.53 12.62
N VAL A 389 -37.59 -21.36 12.43
CA VAL A 389 -38.68 -21.14 11.48
C VAL A 389 -38.07 -20.31 10.34
N PRO A 390 -37.82 -20.91 9.15
CA PRO A 390 -37.07 -20.23 8.08
C PRO A 390 -37.65 -18.88 7.69
N GLY A 391 -36.82 -17.83 7.73
CA GLY A 391 -37.21 -16.48 7.38
C GLY A 391 -38.09 -15.75 8.40
N GLU A 392 -38.38 -16.36 9.56
CA GLU A 392 -39.25 -15.79 10.59
C GLU A 392 -38.57 -15.68 11.97
N GLY A 393 -37.78 -16.68 12.41
CA GLY A 393 -37.11 -16.66 13.70
C GLY A 393 -36.95 -18.05 14.34
N MET A 394 -36.96 -18.11 15.67
CA MET A 394 -36.79 -19.30 16.49
C MET A 394 -38.01 -19.55 17.38
N VAL A 395 -38.34 -20.81 17.61
CA VAL A 395 -39.38 -21.25 18.55
C VAL A 395 -38.81 -22.33 19.45
N GLY A 396 -39.16 -22.33 20.72
CA GLY A 396 -38.75 -23.34 21.70
C GLY A 396 -39.71 -23.38 22.87
N VAL A 397 -39.39 -24.15 23.91
CA VAL A 397 -40.22 -24.31 25.12
C VAL A 397 -39.35 -24.05 26.35
N ASP A 398 -39.76 -23.08 27.18
CA ASP A 398 -39.21 -22.88 28.51
C ASP A 398 -40.15 -23.51 29.57
N ASP A 399 -39.86 -23.31 30.86
CA ASP A 399 -40.68 -23.90 31.93
C ASP A 399 -42.05 -23.24 32.07
N GLU A 400 -42.29 -22.09 31.42
CA GLU A 400 -43.53 -21.33 31.46
C GLU A 400 -44.38 -21.46 30.17
N GLY A 401 -43.84 -22.13 29.11
CA GLY A 401 -44.60 -22.37 27.87
C GLY A 401 -43.84 -22.23 26.58
N VAL A 402 -44.56 -22.08 25.47
CA VAL A 402 -43.96 -21.94 24.13
C VAL A 402 -43.38 -20.51 23.97
N LEU A 403 -42.07 -20.46 23.82
CA LEU A 403 -41.30 -19.24 23.61
C LEU A 403 -40.98 -19.08 22.13
N TRP A 404 -41.00 -17.83 21.63
CA TRP A 404 -40.59 -17.52 20.25
C TRP A 404 -39.81 -16.22 20.19
N ALA A 405 -38.83 -16.14 19.27
CA ALA A 405 -38.09 -14.92 18.95
C ALA A 405 -38.02 -14.77 17.44
N GLY A 406 -38.30 -13.56 16.92
CA GLY A 406 -38.24 -13.32 15.50
C GLY A 406 -38.94 -12.05 15.04
N ASN A 407 -39.31 -12.03 13.76
CA ASN A 407 -39.99 -10.90 13.15
C ASN A 407 -41.49 -10.90 13.37
N GLU A 408 -42.17 -9.89 12.84
CA GLU A 408 -43.62 -9.73 12.96
C GLU A 408 -44.44 -10.89 12.36
N ARG A 409 -43.91 -11.58 11.33
CA ARG A 409 -44.60 -12.74 10.73
C ARG A 409 -44.67 -13.87 11.72
N LEU A 410 -43.57 -14.13 12.45
CA LEU A 410 -43.57 -15.16 13.50
C LEU A 410 -44.52 -14.76 14.65
N ALA A 411 -44.49 -13.48 15.07
CA ALA A 411 -45.40 -12.98 16.09
C ALA A 411 -46.87 -13.20 15.72
N ALA A 412 -47.26 -12.85 14.51
CA ALA A 412 -48.62 -13.09 13.99
C ALA A 412 -48.97 -14.58 13.94
N ARG A 413 -48.06 -15.46 13.52
CA ARG A 413 -48.24 -16.93 13.51
C ARG A 413 -48.47 -17.50 14.90
N MET A 414 -47.80 -16.95 15.91
CA MET A 414 -47.94 -17.36 17.31
C MET A 414 -49.17 -16.75 17.99
N GLY A 415 -49.98 -16.01 17.24
CA GLY A 415 -51.25 -15.44 17.72
C GLY A 415 -51.08 -14.14 18.52
N ALA A 416 -49.87 -13.57 18.51
CA ALA A 416 -49.63 -12.25 19.05
C ALA A 416 -50.29 -11.21 18.12
N LYS A 417 -51.45 -10.67 18.55
CA LYS A 417 -52.27 -9.78 17.73
C LYS A 417 -51.57 -8.42 17.55
N ASP A 418 -51.59 -7.94 16.32
CA ASP A 418 -51.17 -6.60 15.93
C ASP A 418 -52.11 -5.49 16.40
N ALA A 419 -52.42 -5.44 17.69
CA ALA A 419 -53.06 -4.24 18.21
C ALA A 419 -51.96 -3.24 18.53
N PRO A 420 -51.95 -2.02 17.89
CA PRO A 420 -50.97 -0.95 18.18
C PRO A 420 -50.95 -0.55 19.67
N ASN A 421 -52.00 -0.90 20.40
CA ASN A 421 -52.13 -0.61 21.83
C ASN A 421 -51.73 -1.77 22.77
N GLU A 422 -51.38 -2.96 22.25
CA GLU A 422 -50.95 -4.13 23.05
C GLU A 422 -49.42 -4.38 23.00
N ARG A 423 -48.71 -3.64 22.14
CA ARG A 423 -47.24 -3.61 22.20
C ARG A 423 -46.82 -2.73 23.38
N PRO A 424 -45.96 -3.17 24.28
CA PRO A 424 -45.37 -2.29 25.29
C PRO A 424 -44.86 -0.99 24.64
N ALA A 425 -45.21 0.15 25.20
CA ALA A 425 -44.83 1.47 24.63
C ALA A 425 -43.36 1.58 24.21
N PRO A 426 -42.39 0.99 24.96
CA PRO A 426 -40.99 0.98 24.56
C PRO A 426 -40.73 0.23 23.23
N VAL A 427 -41.49 -0.85 22.93
CA VAL A 427 -41.30 -1.66 21.71
C VAL A 427 -41.84 -0.92 20.47
N GLY A 428 -42.93 -0.16 20.61
CA GLY A 428 -43.49 0.64 19.53
C GLY A 428 -42.59 1.84 19.12
N ASP A 429 -41.81 2.35 20.04
CA ASP A 429 -40.82 3.39 19.75
C ASP A 429 -39.57 2.86 19.04
N LEU A 430 -39.14 1.63 19.35
CA LEU A 430 -38.04 0.95 18.66
C LEU A 430 -38.35 0.69 17.18
N ASP A 431 -39.60 0.23 16.88
CA ASP A 431 -40.03 -0.02 15.51
C ASP A 431 -40.00 1.23 14.62
N ARG A 432 -40.34 2.39 15.18
CA ARG A 432 -40.32 3.68 14.47
C ARG A 432 -38.91 4.17 14.11
N ARG A 433 -37.87 3.66 14.78
CA ARG A 433 -36.46 4.08 14.56
C ARG A 433 -35.76 3.30 13.45
N ALA A 434 -36.49 2.47 12.69
CA ALA A 434 -36.01 1.73 11.51
C ALA A 434 -34.82 0.79 11.75
N GLN A 435 -34.75 0.18 12.93
CA GLN A 435 -33.75 -0.80 13.32
C GLN A 435 -34.19 -2.22 12.98
N THR A 436 -33.25 -3.18 12.91
CA THR A 436 -33.61 -4.60 12.83
C THR A 436 -34.19 -5.00 14.19
N LEU A 437 -35.49 -5.22 14.23
CA LEU A 437 -36.22 -5.55 15.44
C LEU A 437 -36.35 -7.06 15.58
N VAL A 438 -35.97 -7.59 16.73
CA VAL A 438 -36.20 -8.99 17.12
C VAL A 438 -37.17 -8.97 18.31
N LEU A 439 -38.37 -9.48 18.07
CA LEU A 439 -39.41 -9.58 19.06
C LEU A 439 -39.26 -10.91 19.84
N LEU A 440 -39.44 -10.85 21.15
CA LEU A 440 -39.55 -12.06 21.99
C LEU A 440 -40.96 -12.13 22.58
N GLY A 441 -41.58 -13.29 22.50
CA GLY A 441 -42.88 -13.52 23.08
C GLY A 441 -43.10 -14.94 23.58
N ARG A 442 -44.17 -15.13 24.38
CA ARG A 442 -44.62 -16.41 24.89
C ARG A 442 -46.07 -16.62 24.51
N GLY A 443 -46.35 -17.65 23.69
CA GLY A 443 -47.68 -17.81 23.11
C GLY A 443 -48.11 -16.54 22.40
N ALA A 444 -49.28 -16.00 22.74
CA ALA A 444 -49.82 -14.77 22.17
C ALA A 444 -49.34 -13.47 22.86
N ARG A 445 -48.49 -13.55 23.88
CA ARG A 445 -48.04 -12.39 24.65
C ARG A 445 -46.63 -11.95 24.25
N TYR A 446 -46.43 -10.64 24.00
CA TYR A 446 -45.10 -10.03 23.87
C TYR A 446 -44.41 -9.93 25.24
N LEU A 447 -43.12 -10.28 25.29
CA LEU A 447 -42.27 -10.10 26.46
C LEU A 447 -41.35 -8.88 26.28
N GLY A 448 -41.05 -8.53 25.04
CA GLY A 448 -40.19 -7.40 24.70
C GLY A 448 -39.57 -7.49 23.31
N ALA A 449 -38.62 -6.66 23.05
CA ALA A 449 -37.85 -6.61 21.81
C ALA A 449 -36.42 -6.18 22.04
N VAL A 450 -35.54 -6.60 21.15
CA VAL A 450 -34.19 -6.02 20.99
C VAL A 450 -34.05 -5.46 19.61
N THR A 451 -33.25 -4.36 19.50
CA THR A 451 -32.80 -3.86 18.22
C THR A 451 -31.36 -4.31 17.99
N VAL A 452 -31.12 -4.75 16.78
CA VAL A 452 -29.81 -5.25 16.37
C VAL A 452 -29.35 -4.46 15.16
N GLU A 453 -28.14 -3.93 15.23
CA GLU A 453 -27.57 -3.07 14.20
C GLU A 453 -26.11 -3.33 13.95
N ASP A 454 -25.69 -3.01 12.72
CA ASP A 454 -24.29 -2.93 12.35
C ASP A 454 -23.73 -1.56 12.75
N GLN A 455 -22.71 -1.57 13.62
CA GLN A 455 -22.18 -0.35 14.23
C GLN A 455 -21.14 0.35 13.36
N PRO A 456 -21.15 1.70 13.28
CA PRO A 456 -20.07 2.45 12.65
C PRO A 456 -18.72 2.09 13.29
N ARG A 457 -17.69 1.93 12.44
CA ARG A 457 -16.33 1.74 12.95
C ARG A 457 -15.88 2.96 13.75
N PRO A 458 -15.17 2.77 14.87
CA PRO A 458 -14.61 3.90 15.64
C PRO A 458 -13.70 4.80 14.80
N THR A 459 -13.02 4.22 13.79
CA THR A 459 -12.12 4.94 12.87
C THR A 459 -12.83 5.61 11.70
N ALA A 460 -14.12 5.33 11.46
CA ALA A 460 -14.85 5.82 10.29
C ALA A 460 -15.00 7.34 10.30
N ARG A 461 -15.60 7.91 11.35
CA ARG A 461 -15.79 9.36 11.45
C ARG A 461 -14.47 10.13 11.39
N PRO A 462 -13.43 9.78 12.20
CA PRO A 462 -12.13 10.44 12.11
C PRO A 462 -11.46 10.31 10.74
N GLY A 463 -11.59 9.16 10.08
CA GLY A 463 -11.05 8.92 8.75
C GLY A 463 -11.71 9.78 7.68
N LEU A 464 -13.05 9.90 7.69
CA LEU A 464 -13.79 10.78 6.79
C LEU A 464 -13.46 12.25 7.02
N ASP A 465 -13.35 12.69 8.28
CA ASP A 465 -12.96 14.05 8.62
C ASP A 465 -11.53 14.38 8.17
N ALA A 466 -10.62 13.40 8.28
CA ALA A 466 -9.26 13.52 7.76
C ALA A 466 -9.21 13.63 6.23
N LEU A 467 -10.09 12.96 5.48
CA LEU A 467 -10.23 13.13 4.03
C LEU A 467 -10.76 14.52 3.68
N ARG A 468 -11.80 15.01 4.39
CA ARG A 468 -12.34 16.39 4.21
C ARG A 468 -11.26 17.45 4.45
N ALA A 469 -10.51 17.31 5.53
CA ALA A 469 -9.40 18.22 5.85
C ALA A 469 -8.32 18.28 4.76
N ARG A 470 -8.22 17.25 3.90
CA ARG A 470 -7.31 17.20 2.76
C ARG A 470 -7.93 17.67 1.44
N GLY A 471 -9.14 18.23 1.49
CA GLY A 471 -9.81 18.85 0.34
C GLY A 471 -10.59 17.86 -0.53
N ILE A 472 -11.00 16.70 0.02
CA ILE A 472 -11.98 15.84 -0.65
C ILE A 472 -13.34 16.49 -0.55
N ALA A 473 -13.91 16.79 -1.73
CA ALA A 473 -15.14 17.57 -1.83
C ALA A 473 -16.40 16.72 -1.57
N ARG A 474 -16.36 15.42 -1.97
CA ARG A 474 -17.52 14.54 -1.94
C ARG A 474 -17.19 13.23 -1.24
N LEU A 475 -18.03 12.85 -0.25
CA LEU A 475 -17.99 11.58 0.44
C LEU A 475 -19.39 10.95 0.36
N ALA A 476 -19.57 9.98 -0.54
CA ALA A 476 -20.86 9.32 -0.74
C ALA A 476 -20.91 7.98 -0.02
N MET A 477 -22.06 7.61 0.52
CA MET A 477 -22.35 6.30 1.09
C MET A 477 -23.35 5.56 0.21
N LEU A 478 -23.02 4.31 -0.17
CA LEU A 478 -23.83 3.44 -0.99
C LEU A 478 -24.23 2.21 -0.17
N THR A 479 -25.54 1.91 -0.07
CA THR A 479 -26.01 0.77 0.71
C THR A 479 -27.31 0.19 0.15
N GLY A 480 -27.50 -1.11 0.33
CA GLY A 480 -28.79 -1.80 0.10
C GLY A 480 -29.79 -1.62 1.23
N ASP A 481 -29.39 -1.03 2.35
CA ASP A 481 -30.26 -0.86 3.51
C ASP A 481 -31.35 0.17 3.27
N ARG A 482 -32.38 0.12 4.14
CA ARG A 482 -33.47 1.10 4.16
C ARG A 482 -32.93 2.54 4.35
N ARG A 483 -33.55 3.49 3.68
CA ARG A 483 -33.13 4.90 3.70
C ARG A 483 -32.98 5.47 5.11
N ALA A 484 -33.93 5.19 6.02
CA ALA A 484 -33.89 5.71 7.39
C ALA A 484 -32.67 5.21 8.19
N VAL A 485 -32.24 3.95 8.00
CA VAL A 485 -31.01 3.40 8.61
C VAL A 485 -29.76 4.07 8.03
N ALA A 486 -29.73 4.21 6.70
CA ALA A 486 -28.63 4.86 6.00
C ALA A 486 -28.45 6.32 6.41
N GLU A 487 -29.54 7.07 6.51
CA GLU A 487 -29.53 8.49 6.91
C GLU A 487 -29.02 8.68 8.35
N ARG A 488 -29.41 7.81 9.28
CA ARG A 488 -28.94 7.85 10.65
C ARG A 488 -27.43 7.59 10.73
N ILE A 489 -26.96 6.49 10.13
CA ILE A 489 -25.52 6.18 10.10
C ILE A 489 -24.75 7.28 9.37
N GLY A 490 -25.29 7.81 8.28
CA GLY A 490 -24.69 8.93 7.56
C GLY A 490 -24.59 10.20 8.39
N ALA A 491 -25.58 10.51 9.21
CA ALA A 491 -25.56 11.63 10.15
C ALA A 491 -24.47 11.45 11.22
N ASP A 492 -24.35 10.25 11.81
CA ASP A 492 -23.30 9.90 12.77
C ASP A 492 -21.89 10.06 12.17
N LEU A 493 -21.74 9.74 10.88
CA LEU A 493 -20.49 9.86 10.13
C LEU A 493 -20.30 11.26 9.49
N GLY A 494 -21.30 12.14 9.62
CA GLY A 494 -21.29 13.49 9.03
C GLY A 494 -21.35 13.49 7.51
N ILE A 495 -21.94 12.48 6.88
CA ILE A 495 -22.17 12.43 5.43
C ILE A 495 -23.43 13.23 5.11
N ALA A 496 -23.37 14.10 4.11
CA ALA A 496 -24.51 14.92 3.73
C ALA A 496 -25.67 14.06 3.21
N PRO A 497 -26.93 14.35 3.55
CA PRO A 497 -28.09 13.55 3.10
C PRO A 497 -28.17 13.35 1.58
N ALA A 498 -27.73 14.34 0.79
CA ALA A 498 -27.70 14.26 -0.66
C ALA A 498 -26.67 13.25 -1.19
N GLU A 499 -25.68 12.85 -0.40
CA GLU A 499 -24.63 11.89 -0.74
C GLU A 499 -24.92 10.49 -0.17
N ILE A 500 -26.10 10.28 0.40
CA ILE A 500 -26.54 8.98 0.92
C ILE A 500 -27.44 8.31 -0.11
N HIS A 501 -26.94 7.21 -0.68
CA HIS A 501 -27.66 6.40 -1.65
C HIS A 501 -28.07 5.08 -0.98
N ALA A 502 -29.35 4.93 -0.67
CA ALA A 502 -29.92 3.80 0.06
C ALA A 502 -30.79 2.94 -0.85
N GLU A 503 -31.16 1.74 -0.37
CA GLU A 503 -32.06 0.77 -1.04
C GLU A 503 -31.55 0.33 -2.42
N LEU A 504 -30.22 0.27 -2.57
CA LEU A 504 -29.54 -0.01 -3.83
C LEU A 504 -29.44 -1.53 -4.06
N ARG A 505 -29.72 -1.95 -5.29
CA ARG A 505 -29.28 -3.25 -5.80
C ARG A 505 -27.82 -3.17 -6.27
N PRO A 506 -27.13 -4.30 -6.45
CA PRO A 506 -25.73 -4.27 -6.94
C PRO A 506 -25.56 -3.49 -8.26
N GLU A 507 -26.53 -3.59 -9.18
CA GLU A 507 -26.51 -2.86 -10.47
C GLU A 507 -26.68 -1.36 -10.29
N ASP A 508 -27.44 -0.92 -9.27
CA ASP A 508 -27.62 0.49 -8.95
C ASP A 508 -26.34 1.11 -8.41
N LYS A 509 -25.59 0.35 -7.56
CA LYS A 509 -24.26 0.78 -7.09
C LYS A 509 -23.33 1.05 -8.27
N LEU A 510 -23.27 0.13 -9.25
CA LEU A 510 -22.46 0.31 -10.46
C LEU A 510 -22.86 1.55 -11.24
N ARG A 511 -24.16 1.80 -11.39
CA ARG A 511 -24.69 2.96 -12.13
C ARG A 511 -24.32 4.28 -11.44
N ILE A 512 -24.41 4.32 -10.10
CA ILE A 512 -24.04 5.50 -9.31
C ILE A 512 -22.54 5.76 -9.42
N VAL A 513 -21.68 4.75 -9.21
CA VAL A 513 -20.24 4.88 -9.37
C VAL A 513 -19.89 5.37 -10.78
N ALA A 514 -20.50 4.78 -11.83
CA ALA A 514 -20.31 5.23 -13.20
C ALA A 514 -20.84 6.66 -13.47
N GLY A 515 -21.82 7.12 -12.73
CA GLY A 515 -22.29 8.50 -12.75
C GLY A 515 -21.29 9.47 -12.13
N LEU A 516 -20.74 9.10 -10.98
CA LEU A 516 -19.74 9.87 -10.26
C LEU A 516 -18.44 10.02 -11.06
N THR A 517 -17.97 8.96 -11.74
CA THR A 517 -16.74 9.02 -12.58
C THR A 517 -16.85 9.96 -13.77
N ARG A 518 -18.07 10.35 -14.18
CA ARG A 518 -18.27 11.38 -15.24
C ARG A 518 -18.10 12.81 -14.72
N SER A 519 -18.27 13.03 -13.41
CA SER A 519 -18.22 14.35 -12.79
C SER A 519 -16.86 14.65 -12.13
N GLY A 520 -15.99 13.65 -11.95
CA GLY A 520 -14.69 13.79 -11.31
C GLY A 520 -13.98 12.46 -11.17
N ARG A 521 -12.86 12.44 -10.47
CA ARG A 521 -12.10 11.23 -10.17
C ARG A 521 -12.59 10.59 -8.87
N VAL A 522 -13.08 9.35 -8.98
CA VAL A 522 -13.76 8.66 -7.89
C VAL A 522 -12.97 7.45 -7.42
N ALA A 523 -12.74 7.39 -6.10
CA ALA A 523 -12.34 6.17 -5.42
C ALA A 523 -13.58 5.47 -4.87
N PHE A 524 -13.73 4.17 -5.11
CA PHE A 524 -14.72 3.35 -4.43
C PHE A 524 -14.04 2.50 -3.36
N VAL A 525 -14.61 2.50 -2.15
CA VAL A 525 -14.08 1.77 -1.00
C VAL A 525 -15.11 0.73 -0.57
N GLY A 526 -14.71 -0.54 -0.54
CA GLY A 526 -15.57 -1.67 -0.19
C GLY A 526 -14.80 -2.81 0.48
N ASP A 527 -15.49 -3.87 0.88
CA ASP A 527 -14.90 -5.08 1.45
C ASP A 527 -14.34 -6.06 0.38
N GLY A 528 -14.67 -5.83 -0.89
CA GLY A 528 -14.21 -6.62 -2.03
C GLY A 528 -14.95 -7.93 -2.26
N VAL A 529 -15.83 -8.36 -1.36
CA VAL A 529 -16.56 -9.62 -1.49
C VAL A 529 -17.83 -9.41 -2.32
N ASN A 530 -18.63 -8.41 -1.95
CA ASN A 530 -19.90 -8.10 -2.62
C ASN A 530 -19.79 -7.00 -3.66
N ASP A 531 -18.72 -6.21 -3.61
CA ASP A 531 -18.56 -4.96 -4.35
C ASP A 531 -17.45 -5.02 -5.42
N ALA A 532 -16.96 -6.22 -5.77
CA ALA A 532 -15.87 -6.39 -6.75
C ALA A 532 -16.13 -5.65 -8.08
N ALA A 533 -17.38 -5.68 -8.55
CA ALA A 533 -17.78 -4.98 -9.77
C ALA A 533 -17.77 -3.44 -9.61
N ALA A 534 -18.11 -2.90 -8.43
CA ALA A 534 -18.07 -1.48 -8.14
C ALA A 534 -16.61 -0.99 -7.96
N LEU A 535 -15.75 -1.80 -7.31
CA LEU A 535 -14.31 -1.58 -7.21
C LEU A 535 -13.68 -1.45 -8.61
N ALA A 536 -13.96 -2.39 -9.50
CA ALA A 536 -13.45 -2.37 -10.87
C ALA A 536 -14.02 -1.25 -11.75
N ARG A 537 -15.18 -0.68 -11.40
CA ARG A 537 -15.85 0.37 -12.18
C ARG A 537 -15.39 1.79 -11.83
N ALA A 538 -14.90 2.00 -10.63
CA ALA A 538 -14.35 3.28 -10.18
C ALA A 538 -13.06 3.65 -10.93
N ASP A 539 -12.60 4.90 -10.84
CA ASP A 539 -11.27 5.27 -11.31
C ASP A 539 -10.18 4.56 -10.50
N ILE A 540 -10.46 4.27 -9.23
CA ILE A 540 -9.62 3.46 -8.35
C ILE A 540 -10.49 2.70 -7.34
N GLY A 541 -10.31 1.39 -7.29
CA GLY A 541 -10.94 0.50 -6.31
C GLY A 541 -10.06 0.30 -5.08
N ILE A 542 -10.62 0.43 -3.89
CA ILE A 542 -9.91 0.30 -2.62
C ILE A 542 -10.61 -0.76 -1.76
N ALA A 543 -9.92 -1.87 -1.49
CA ALA A 543 -10.43 -2.90 -0.59
C ALA A 543 -9.98 -2.63 0.85
N MET A 544 -10.91 -2.76 1.81
CA MET A 544 -10.65 -2.60 3.23
C MET A 544 -10.67 -3.94 3.96
N GLY A 545 -9.79 -4.10 4.98
CA GLY A 545 -9.67 -5.37 5.72
C GLY A 545 -9.16 -6.54 4.86
N ALA A 546 -8.42 -6.23 3.80
CA ALA A 546 -8.05 -7.17 2.75
C ALA A 546 -7.09 -8.30 3.19
N ALA A 547 -6.52 -8.24 4.42
CA ALA A 547 -5.59 -9.26 4.91
C ALA A 547 -6.18 -10.68 4.88
N GLY A 548 -7.50 -10.82 5.05
CA GLY A 548 -8.19 -12.11 5.04
C GLY A 548 -8.91 -12.49 3.73
N SER A 549 -9.01 -11.59 2.74
CA SER A 549 -9.82 -11.78 1.54
C SER A 549 -9.01 -11.75 0.25
N GLU A 550 -8.88 -12.91 -0.40
CA GLU A 550 -8.19 -13.02 -1.70
C GLU A 550 -8.94 -12.30 -2.82
N VAL A 551 -10.27 -12.40 -2.83
CA VAL A 551 -11.13 -11.74 -3.82
C VAL A 551 -10.97 -10.22 -3.74
N ALA A 552 -10.92 -9.67 -2.52
CA ALA A 552 -10.70 -8.25 -2.29
C ALA A 552 -9.32 -7.80 -2.78
N LEU A 553 -8.27 -8.59 -2.48
CA LEU A 553 -6.91 -8.31 -2.93
C LEU A 553 -6.79 -8.34 -4.45
N GLN A 554 -7.52 -9.24 -5.14
CA GLN A 554 -7.48 -9.32 -6.60
C GLN A 554 -8.30 -8.23 -7.30
N ALA A 555 -9.45 -7.86 -6.74
CA ALA A 555 -10.38 -6.92 -7.37
C ALA A 555 -9.98 -5.44 -7.23
N ALA A 556 -9.24 -5.07 -6.18
CA ALA A 556 -8.92 -3.68 -5.87
C ALA A 556 -7.56 -3.25 -6.42
N ASP A 557 -7.42 -1.96 -6.72
CA ASP A 557 -6.14 -1.30 -7.08
C ASP A 557 -5.31 -0.96 -5.85
N VAL A 558 -5.98 -0.76 -4.72
CA VAL A 558 -5.37 -0.48 -3.41
C VAL A 558 -6.00 -1.38 -2.36
N ALA A 559 -5.18 -2.01 -1.53
CA ALA A 559 -5.62 -2.84 -0.43
C ALA A 559 -5.17 -2.23 0.92
N LEU A 560 -6.13 -1.96 1.79
CA LEU A 560 -5.89 -1.64 3.19
C LEU A 560 -5.88 -2.95 3.97
N LEU A 561 -4.76 -3.28 4.58
CA LEU A 561 -4.60 -4.54 5.33
C LEU A 561 -5.29 -4.48 6.69
N SER A 562 -5.49 -3.27 7.21
CA SER A 562 -6.25 -3.02 8.43
C SER A 562 -7.64 -2.47 8.12
N GLU A 563 -8.47 -2.45 9.14
CA GLU A 563 -9.81 -1.90 9.10
C GLU A 563 -9.88 -0.40 9.50
N ASP A 564 -8.71 0.27 9.52
CA ASP A 564 -8.60 1.68 9.91
C ASP A 564 -8.73 2.63 8.71
N LEU A 565 -9.84 3.37 8.65
CA LEU A 565 -10.09 4.41 7.64
C LEU A 565 -9.13 5.60 7.72
N GLY A 566 -8.45 5.81 8.83
CA GLY A 566 -7.39 6.82 8.94
C GLY A 566 -6.23 6.55 7.99
N ARG A 567 -5.94 5.26 7.70
CA ARG A 567 -4.91 4.84 6.74
C ARG A 567 -5.26 5.21 5.30
N LEU A 568 -6.54 5.21 4.96
CA LEU A 568 -7.00 5.68 3.64
C LEU A 568 -6.65 7.16 3.44
N ALA A 569 -6.95 7.99 4.45
CA ALA A 569 -6.59 9.41 4.41
C ALA A 569 -5.07 9.63 4.36
N ALA A 570 -4.29 8.80 5.06
CA ALA A 570 -2.83 8.85 5.02
C ALA A 570 -2.27 8.39 3.65
N ALA A 571 -2.85 7.34 3.05
CA ALA A 571 -2.50 6.87 1.71
C ALA A 571 -2.76 7.93 0.63
N HIS A 572 -3.91 8.60 0.69
CA HIS A 572 -4.22 9.72 -0.20
C HIS A 572 -3.24 10.89 -0.03
N ALA A 573 -2.87 11.22 1.23
CA ALA A 573 -1.87 12.25 1.50
C ALA A 573 -0.48 11.89 0.93
N LEU A 574 -0.05 10.63 1.08
CA LEU A 574 1.19 10.13 0.51
C LEU A 574 1.16 10.20 -1.03
N ALA A 575 0.07 9.79 -1.65
CA ALA A 575 -0.11 9.87 -3.10
C ALA A 575 0.02 11.31 -3.62
N ARG A 576 -0.66 12.27 -3.00
CA ARG A 576 -0.55 13.70 -3.33
C ARG A 576 0.85 14.27 -3.09
N ARG A 577 1.52 13.84 -2.02
CA ARG A 577 2.91 14.23 -1.74
C ARG A 577 3.86 13.68 -2.80
N THR A 578 3.66 12.44 -3.24
CA THR A 578 4.45 11.82 -4.30
C THR A 578 4.32 12.60 -5.61
N ALA A 579 3.09 12.90 -6.04
CA ALA A 579 2.84 13.70 -7.23
C ALA A 579 3.50 15.09 -7.15
N ARG A 580 3.49 15.72 -5.97
CA ARG A 580 4.16 17.01 -5.73
C ARG A 580 5.68 16.89 -5.86
N ILE A 581 6.29 15.86 -5.28
CA ILE A 581 7.74 15.62 -5.35
C ILE A 581 8.16 15.33 -6.78
N ILE A 582 7.42 14.51 -7.52
CA ILE A 582 7.67 14.25 -8.96
C ILE A 582 7.65 15.59 -9.73
N ARG A 583 6.64 16.41 -9.52
CA ARG A 583 6.54 17.73 -10.18
C ARG A 583 7.70 18.66 -9.81
N GLN A 584 8.10 18.70 -8.54
CA GLN A 584 9.26 19.50 -8.09
C GLN A 584 10.53 19.02 -8.76
N ASN A 585 10.76 17.72 -8.81
CA ASN A 585 11.92 17.11 -9.45
C ASN A 585 12.00 17.45 -10.94
N LEU A 586 10.87 17.31 -11.65
CA LEU A 586 10.81 17.63 -13.09
C LEU A 586 11.09 19.11 -13.36
N ILE A 587 10.50 20.03 -12.58
CA ILE A 587 10.73 21.46 -12.72
C ILE A 587 12.21 21.80 -12.44
N PHE A 588 12.78 21.24 -11.37
CA PHE A 588 14.17 21.44 -11.02
C PHE A 588 15.12 20.90 -12.11
N ALA A 589 14.89 19.65 -12.57
CA ALA A 589 15.73 19.02 -13.58
C ALA A 589 15.70 19.79 -14.92
N MET A 590 14.52 20.18 -15.39
CA MET A 590 14.38 20.98 -16.61
C MET A 590 15.00 22.37 -16.46
N GLY A 591 14.83 23.03 -15.31
CA GLY A 591 15.41 24.33 -15.04
C GLY A 591 16.95 24.28 -14.99
N ALA A 592 17.51 23.31 -14.26
CA ALA A 592 18.96 23.12 -14.17
C ALA A 592 19.57 22.82 -15.55
N MET A 593 18.93 21.93 -16.31
CA MET A 593 19.34 21.61 -17.68
C MET A 593 19.32 22.84 -18.59
N ALA A 594 18.24 23.63 -18.56
CA ALA A 594 18.13 24.85 -19.38
C ALA A 594 19.24 25.87 -19.04
N VAL A 595 19.55 26.03 -17.75
CA VAL A 595 20.65 26.91 -17.29
C VAL A 595 22.00 26.39 -17.77
N LEU A 596 22.28 25.08 -17.63
CA LEU A 596 23.55 24.50 -18.09
C LEU A 596 23.73 24.61 -19.60
N VAL A 597 22.70 24.32 -20.40
CA VAL A 597 22.72 24.44 -21.85
C VAL A 597 22.91 25.89 -22.29
N ALA A 598 22.16 26.83 -21.71
CA ALA A 598 22.31 28.25 -21.99
C ALA A 598 23.72 28.73 -21.63
N SER A 599 24.27 28.30 -20.49
CA SER A 599 25.65 28.63 -20.08
C SER A 599 26.68 28.03 -21.04
N GLY A 600 26.49 26.83 -21.54
CA GLY A 600 27.39 26.19 -22.52
C GLY A 600 27.34 26.83 -23.91
N ILE A 601 26.22 27.45 -24.31
CA ILE A 601 26.09 28.16 -25.58
C ILE A 601 26.62 29.57 -25.47
N LEU A 602 26.22 30.31 -24.42
CA LEU A 602 26.49 31.75 -24.28
C LEU A 602 27.85 32.05 -23.65
N PHE A 603 28.40 31.13 -22.86
CA PHE A 603 29.64 31.26 -22.12
C PHE A 603 30.54 30.05 -22.36
N ASP A 604 31.83 30.18 -22.03
CA ASP A 604 32.77 29.04 -22.09
C ASP A 604 32.68 28.20 -20.82
N LEU A 605 31.57 27.45 -20.70
CA LEU A 605 31.34 26.55 -19.55
C LEU A 605 32.32 25.37 -19.59
N PRO A 606 33.23 25.22 -18.59
CA PRO A 606 34.11 24.07 -18.53
C PRO A 606 33.35 22.76 -18.35
N LEU A 607 33.78 21.69 -19.02
CA LEU A 607 33.15 20.37 -18.94
C LEU A 607 32.99 19.87 -17.50
N PRO A 608 33.98 20.00 -16.58
CA PRO A 608 33.81 19.57 -15.19
C PRO A 608 32.66 20.28 -14.45
N VAL A 609 32.43 21.57 -14.74
CA VAL A 609 31.36 22.37 -14.14
C VAL A 609 29.98 21.87 -14.67
N ALA A 610 29.89 21.61 -15.98
CA ALA A 610 28.71 21.03 -16.59
C ALA A 610 28.38 19.67 -15.95
N VAL A 611 29.39 18.81 -15.75
CA VAL A 611 29.24 17.48 -15.13
C VAL A 611 28.81 17.60 -13.68
N VAL A 612 29.42 18.43 -12.86
CA VAL A 612 29.02 18.65 -11.45
C VAL A 612 27.60 19.16 -11.35
N GLY A 613 27.22 20.12 -12.22
CA GLY A 613 25.85 20.64 -12.25
C GLY A 613 24.82 19.57 -12.66
N HIS A 614 25.16 18.76 -13.65
CA HIS A 614 24.30 17.69 -14.17
C HIS A 614 24.15 16.53 -13.17
N GLU A 615 25.26 15.92 -12.75
CA GLU A 615 25.26 14.77 -11.83
C GLU A 615 24.80 15.18 -10.42
N GLY A 616 25.20 16.37 -9.95
CA GLY A 616 24.71 16.93 -8.69
C GLY A 616 23.21 17.13 -8.70
N GLY A 617 22.66 17.60 -9.83
CA GLY A 617 21.21 17.72 -10.04
C GLY A 617 20.50 16.36 -9.97
N THR A 618 21.06 15.35 -10.59
CA THR A 618 20.53 13.97 -10.55
C THR A 618 20.49 13.41 -9.13
N VAL A 619 21.58 13.55 -8.38
CA VAL A 619 21.64 13.13 -6.97
C VAL A 619 20.61 13.86 -6.11
N LEU A 620 20.45 15.18 -6.27
CA LEU A 620 19.45 15.96 -5.52
C LEU A 620 18.02 15.49 -5.79
N VAL A 621 17.68 15.19 -7.04
CA VAL A 621 16.37 14.69 -7.44
C VAL A 621 16.09 13.33 -6.81
N VAL A 622 17.06 12.41 -6.82
CA VAL A 622 16.94 11.10 -6.17
C VAL A 622 16.75 11.26 -4.65
N LEU A 623 17.56 12.08 -4.00
CA LEU A 623 17.46 12.35 -2.57
C LEU A 623 16.09 12.96 -2.19
N ASN A 624 15.56 13.86 -3.04
CA ASN A 624 14.21 14.42 -2.82
C ASN A 624 13.13 13.32 -2.93
N GLY A 625 13.26 12.39 -3.88
CA GLY A 625 12.38 11.21 -4.00
C GLY A 625 12.44 10.30 -2.76
N LEU A 626 13.64 10.05 -2.23
CA LEU A 626 13.85 9.22 -1.03
C LEU A 626 13.22 9.79 0.25
N ARG A 627 12.89 11.09 0.31
CA ARG A 627 12.15 11.69 1.44
C ARG A 627 10.79 11.03 1.66
N LEU A 628 10.23 10.38 0.64
CA LEU A 628 8.99 9.60 0.76
C LEU A 628 9.16 8.36 1.63
N LEU A 629 10.36 7.78 1.73
CA LEU A 629 10.64 6.66 2.63
C LEU A 629 10.52 7.02 4.11
N ALA A 630 10.75 8.28 4.48
CA ALA A 630 10.67 8.76 5.85
C ALA A 630 9.23 9.04 6.32
N ASP A 631 8.23 8.87 5.42
CA ASP A 631 6.82 9.13 5.69
C ASP A 631 6.01 7.82 5.67
N PRO A 632 6.14 6.96 6.70
CA PRO A 632 5.31 5.79 6.80
C PRO A 632 3.87 6.24 7.06
N ILE A 633 2.90 5.53 6.47
CA ILE A 633 1.49 5.64 6.80
C ILE A 633 1.29 5.09 8.23
N ARG A 634 1.80 5.79 9.23
CA ARG A 634 1.60 5.44 10.64
C ARG A 634 0.46 6.27 11.20
N HIS A 635 -0.43 5.62 11.90
CA HIS A 635 -1.35 6.31 12.79
C HIS A 635 -0.50 7.06 13.81
N ARG A 636 -0.46 8.37 13.75
CA ARG A 636 -0.19 9.17 14.94
C ARG A 636 -1.44 9.01 15.79
N SER A 637 -1.43 8.08 16.74
CA SER A 637 -2.32 8.19 17.89
C SER A 637 -2.15 9.62 18.41
N ALA A 638 -3.23 10.39 18.37
CA ALA A 638 -3.28 11.66 19.07
C ALA A 638 -2.93 11.33 20.54
N ALA A 639 -1.76 11.80 20.96
CA ALA A 639 -1.39 11.83 22.36
C ALA A 639 -2.23 12.91 23.04
#